data_be72c13f0c700dba4c6c9c0710581634
#
_entry.id   be72c13f0c700dba4c6c9c0710581634
#
_cell.length_a   1.000
_cell.length_b   1.000
_cell.length_c   1.000
_cell.angle_alpha   90.00
_cell.angle_beta   90.00
_cell.angle_gamma   90.00
#
_symmetry.space_group_name_H-M   'P 1'
#
loop_
_entity.id
_entity.type
_entity.pdbx_description
1 polymer ?
#
loop_
_entity_poly.entity_id
_entity_poly.type
_entity_poly.pdbx_seq_one_letter_code
_entity_poly.pdbx_strand_id
1 'polypeptide(L)'
;MAAFDASATLAGSAPAAGQLPPDQGPGAGRSREGLTPVEIQPTFCPVAAESPFDTTEWELRTAAIKGEDGKVLFEQPACEIPAAWSQLATNVVVSKYFYGEIHTPEREHSVKQLVHRVARTIADWGIADGYFKTRQDGENFYRDLAWLCVHQHGAFNSPVWFNVGLFNQYGVKGAPCNWRWDEAKRDVVMPDNPYEYPQGSACFIQSVKDNMEDIMDLARSEAMLFKFGSGTGTDLSTLRSQREKLAGGGKPSGPLSFMRVYDQVAAVVKSGGKTRRAAKMQSLKVMHPDIMEFIECKAKEENKARVLIEKGGYDSNFNGEAYSSILFQNANLSVRLTDDFMEAVERDDTWTTRWVTDPSKAGPSFKARDVMKRMSECAWQCGDPGVQYDTTINRWHTCPNSGRINASNPCSEYMFLDDTACNLASINLMKFRKPDGVFDVERFAAACRIFFIAQEILVDHASYPTARIARNSHLYRPLGLGYSNLGSLLMADGLAYDSDAGRGLCGALTAILHGAANRTSAELAAAVGPFEGFAANREPMLAVMQMHRAAVEKIDPACPKYLHDAARRVWDEVLAGGRQHGYRNAQATVLAPTGTISFLMDCDTTGIEPDIALVKYKQLAGGGMLKIVNQTVPLALRTLGYDEPSVEGILSYIDKNDTIEGAPGLKEQHLAVFDCAFKPRLGVRSIRWEAHVNMMAAAQPFISGAISKTVNMPRETTPADIAGAYIEGWRLGLKALAIYRDGSKESQPLNTSTEADKTAAKATPAPRRERLPDTRRSVTHKFNVGGHEGYITVGLYDDGRPGELFITMAKEGSTIGGLMDAFGTSVSMSLQYGVP
;
A
#
# COMPACT_ATOMS: atom_id res chain seq x y z
N MET A 1 -23.01 -12.91 24.85
CA MET A 1 -23.07 -11.71 25.68
C MET A 1 -22.30 -12.00 26.97
N ALA A 2 -21.08 -11.58 27.08
CA ALA A 2 -20.35 -11.44 28.32
C ALA A 2 -19.44 -10.26 28.11
N ALA A 3 -19.70 -9.18 28.82
CA ALA A 3 -18.87 -7.98 28.86
C ALA A 3 -17.54 -8.36 29.54
N PHE A 4 -16.44 -8.16 28.86
CA PHE A 4 -15.12 -8.20 29.46
C PHE A 4 -14.84 -6.85 30.10
N ASP A 5 -14.85 -6.87 31.42
CA ASP A 5 -14.51 -5.78 32.30
C ASP A 5 -12.99 -5.53 32.21
N ALA A 6 -12.61 -4.37 31.72
CA ALA A 6 -11.24 -3.90 31.63
C ALA A 6 -10.99 -2.87 32.76
N SER A 7 -11.11 -3.31 34.01
CA SER A 7 -10.68 -2.54 35.16
C SER A 7 -9.53 -3.26 35.86
N ALA A 8 -8.29 -3.08 35.34
CA ALA A 8 -7.08 -3.36 36.13
C ALA A 8 -6.55 -2.04 36.64
N THR A 9 -6.71 -1.83 37.91
CA THR A 9 -6.22 -0.71 38.72
C THR A 9 -4.71 -0.57 38.56
N LEU A 10 -4.24 0.54 37.98
CA LEU A 10 -2.86 0.99 37.99
C LEU A 10 -2.61 1.84 39.23
N ALA A 11 -1.94 1.28 40.21
CA ALA A 11 -1.24 2.03 41.23
C ALA A 11 0.25 1.65 41.17
N GLY A 12 1.08 2.58 40.75
CA GLY A 12 2.54 2.39 40.78
C GLY A 12 3.25 3.55 40.10
N SER A 13 3.87 4.40 40.92
CA SER A 13 4.82 5.44 40.55
C SER A 13 5.87 4.93 39.56
N ALA A 14 6.22 5.75 38.54
CA ALA A 14 7.29 5.49 37.59
C ALA A 14 8.58 5.09 38.35
N PRO A 15 9.19 3.92 38.03
CA PRO A 15 10.50 3.62 38.57
C PRO A 15 11.54 4.47 37.83
N ALA A 16 12.44 5.08 38.64
CA ALA A 16 13.71 5.60 38.18
C ALA A 16 14.44 4.55 37.34
N ALA A 17 15.25 4.98 36.36
CA ALA A 17 16.03 4.16 35.46
C ALA A 17 16.53 2.89 36.15
N GLY A 18 15.90 1.76 35.84
CA GLY A 18 16.20 0.47 36.42
C GLY A 18 17.56 0.01 35.96
N GLN A 19 18.45 -0.27 36.94
CA GLN A 19 19.67 -1.01 36.72
C GLN A 19 19.31 -2.38 36.12
N LEU A 20 19.91 -2.68 34.97
CA LEU A 20 19.88 -4.01 34.34
C LEU A 20 20.39 -5.06 35.37
N PRO A 21 19.80 -6.27 35.38
CA PRO A 21 20.31 -7.32 36.23
C PRO A 21 21.78 -7.62 35.90
N PRO A 22 22.59 -8.08 36.89
CA PRO A 22 23.99 -8.35 36.67
C PRO A 22 24.18 -9.43 35.61
N ASP A 23 25.17 -9.20 34.79
CA ASP A 23 25.76 -10.00 33.75
C ASP A 23 25.38 -11.50 33.75
N GLN A 24 24.24 -11.85 33.16
CA GLN A 24 24.01 -13.21 32.70
C GLN A 24 24.59 -13.28 31.28
N GLY A 25 25.76 -13.90 31.21
CA GLY A 25 26.46 -14.12 29.96
C GLY A 25 25.55 -14.76 28.89
N PRO A 26 25.90 -14.60 27.62
CA PRO A 26 25.06 -14.92 26.47
C PRO A 26 24.54 -16.34 26.49
N GLY A 27 23.26 -16.49 26.11
CA GLY A 27 22.50 -17.74 26.13
C GLY A 27 23.27 -18.94 25.56
N ALA A 28 23.36 -19.98 26.38
CA ALA A 28 24.01 -21.25 26.04
C ALA A 28 23.18 -21.97 24.95
N GLY A 29 23.69 -22.02 23.69
CA GLY A 29 22.99 -22.80 22.64
C GLY A 29 23.76 -23.00 21.33
N ARG A 30 24.61 -22.09 20.92
CA ARG A 30 25.45 -22.27 19.72
C ARG A 30 26.91 -22.21 20.04
N SER A 31 27.73 -23.17 19.52
CA SER A 31 29.18 -23.01 19.57
C SER A 31 29.54 -21.76 18.77
N ARG A 32 30.21 -20.79 19.39
CA ARG A 32 30.61 -19.52 18.76
C ARG A 32 31.96 -19.59 18.05
N GLU A 33 32.56 -20.78 17.93
CA GLU A 33 33.82 -20.98 17.20
C GLU A 33 33.63 -20.62 15.72
N GLY A 34 34.44 -19.68 15.22
CA GLY A 34 34.43 -19.23 13.84
C GLY A 34 33.45 -18.09 13.49
N LEU A 35 32.68 -17.56 14.47
CA LEU A 35 31.80 -16.43 14.24
C LEU A 35 32.53 -15.09 14.39
N THR A 36 32.17 -14.09 13.56
CA THR A 36 32.74 -12.74 13.58
C THR A 36 31.64 -11.73 13.89
N PRO A 37 31.43 -11.35 15.18
CA PRO A 37 30.39 -10.39 15.56
C PRO A 37 30.58 -9.02 14.89
N VAL A 38 29.47 -8.27 14.74
CA VAL A 38 29.40 -6.99 14.03
C VAL A 38 30.10 -5.89 14.82
N GLU A 39 30.93 -5.10 14.16
CA GLU A 39 31.48 -3.85 14.67
C GLU A 39 30.65 -2.67 14.16
N ILE A 40 30.30 -1.72 15.05
CA ILE A 40 29.59 -0.50 14.71
C ILE A 40 30.43 0.71 15.06
N GLN A 41 30.97 1.35 14.02
CA GLN A 41 31.64 2.65 14.16
C GLN A 41 30.57 3.76 14.12
N PRO A 42 30.65 4.79 15.01
CA PRO A 42 29.74 5.94 14.97
C PRO A 42 29.81 6.61 13.60
N THR A 43 28.68 6.68 12.91
CA THR A 43 28.61 7.22 11.54
C THR A 43 27.66 8.41 11.46
N PHE A 44 26.58 8.41 12.18
CA PHE A 44 25.52 9.43 12.09
C PHE A 44 25.50 10.33 13.32
N CYS A 45 25.38 9.73 14.52
CA CYS A 45 25.36 10.49 15.76
C CYS A 45 26.79 10.97 16.09
N PRO A 46 27.01 12.28 16.24
CA PRO A 46 28.32 12.81 16.63
C PRO A 46 28.82 12.20 17.93
N VAL A 47 30.09 11.80 17.97
CA VAL A 47 30.71 11.20 19.17
C VAL A 47 30.66 12.15 20.36
N ALA A 48 30.80 13.46 20.12
CA ALA A 48 30.79 14.50 21.14
C ALA A 48 29.40 14.78 21.75
N ALA A 49 28.30 14.34 21.13
CA ALA A 49 26.97 14.49 21.71
C ALA A 49 26.81 13.54 22.91
N GLU A 50 26.22 13.99 24.00
CA GLU A 50 25.90 13.11 25.14
C GLU A 50 24.80 12.11 24.76
N SER A 51 23.77 12.59 24.04
CA SER A 51 22.63 11.82 23.58
C SER A 51 22.36 12.06 22.09
N PRO A 52 21.80 11.10 21.33
CA PRO A 52 21.35 11.35 19.95
C PRO A 52 20.28 12.42 19.86
N PHE A 53 19.58 12.72 20.95
CA PHE A 53 18.55 13.75 21.03
C PHE A 53 19.11 15.16 21.22
N ASP A 54 20.37 15.33 21.56
CA ASP A 54 21.04 16.64 21.71
C ASP A 54 21.57 17.19 20.38
N THR A 55 21.33 16.46 19.29
CA THR A 55 21.80 16.80 17.95
C THR A 55 20.82 17.64 17.16
N THR A 56 19.69 18.03 17.73
CA THR A 56 18.66 18.88 17.12
C THR A 56 17.99 19.77 18.18
N GLU A 57 17.41 20.85 17.71
CA GLU A 57 16.57 21.71 18.55
C GLU A 57 15.19 21.10 18.72
N TRP A 58 14.59 21.34 19.89
CA TRP A 58 13.27 20.82 20.25
C TRP A 58 12.32 21.95 20.57
N GLU A 59 11.06 21.81 20.19
CA GLU A 59 10.02 22.77 20.52
C GLU A 59 8.73 22.06 20.94
N LEU A 60 7.88 22.79 21.68
CA LEU A 60 6.57 22.31 22.09
C LEU A 60 5.53 22.72 21.05
N ARG A 61 4.84 21.74 20.48
CA ARG A 61 3.76 21.97 19.50
C ARG A 61 2.44 21.37 19.94
N THR A 62 1.36 21.92 19.42
CA THR A 62 0.04 21.28 19.47
C THR A 62 -0.16 20.46 18.20
N ALA A 63 -0.43 19.17 18.36
CA ALA A 63 -0.90 18.32 17.28
C ALA A 63 -2.42 18.35 17.23
N ALA A 64 -3.00 18.68 16.08
CA ALA A 64 -4.45 18.77 15.92
C ALA A 64 -4.92 18.23 14.55
N ILE A 65 -6.08 17.56 14.56
CA ILE A 65 -6.81 17.15 13.35
C ILE A 65 -8.21 17.74 13.44
N LYS A 66 -8.60 18.53 12.43
CA LYS A 66 -9.92 19.15 12.34
C LYS A 66 -10.76 18.49 11.25
N GLY A 67 -12.06 18.37 11.49
CA GLY A 67 -13.04 17.94 10.50
C GLY A 67 -13.32 19.03 9.44
N GLU A 68 -14.09 18.70 8.42
CA GLU A 68 -14.52 19.65 7.37
C GLU A 68 -15.38 20.79 7.92
N ASP A 69 -16.12 20.52 8.98
CA ASP A 69 -16.91 21.48 9.74
C ASP A 69 -16.07 22.36 10.69
N GLY A 70 -14.73 22.21 10.66
CA GLY A 70 -13.80 22.89 11.57
C GLY A 70 -13.76 22.31 12.99
N LYS A 71 -14.57 21.30 13.31
CA LYS A 71 -14.59 20.65 14.62
C LYS A 71 -13.27 19.91 14.86
N VAL A 72 -12.71 20.09 16.05
CA VAL A 72 -11.49 19.37 16.46
C VAL A 72 -11.85 17.91 16.72
N LEU A 73 -11.24 17.00 15.93
CA LEU A 73 -11.40 15.55 16.03
C LEU A 73 -10.34 14.93 16.94
N PHE A 74 -9.17 15.55 16.98
CA PHE A 74 -8.03 15.13 17.78
C PHE A 74 -7.20 16.36 18.14
N GLU A 75 -6.77 16.47 19.38
CA GLU A 75 -5.85 17.52 19.83
C GLU A 75 -4.99 17.01 20.99
N GLN A 76 -3.69 17.28 20.90
CA GLN A 76 -2.75 17.08 22.00
C GLN A 76 -1.79 18.27 22.04
N PRO A 77 -1.86 19.13 23.08
CA PRO A 77 -0.94 20.24 23.27
C PRO A 77 0.39 19.79 23.86
N ALA A 78 1.36 20.69 23.83
CA ALA A 78 2.67 20.55 24.46
C ALA A 78 3.44 19.27 24.10
N CYS A 79 3.35 18.84 22.84
CA CYS A 79 4.14 17.72 22.33
C CYS A 79 5.56 18.20 21.99
N GLU A 80 6.58 17.55 22.53
CA GLU A 80 7.98 17.85 22.25
C GLU A 80 8.41 17.20 20.94
N ILE A 81 8.69 18.04 19.94
CA ILE A 81 8.94 17.65 18.55
C ILE A 81 10.25 18.31 18.09
N PRO A 82 11.09 17.66 17.25
CA PRO A 82 12.23 18.33 16.63
C PRO A 82 11.78 19.56 15.84
N ALA A 83 12.42 20.72 16.05
CA ALA A 83 12.03 21.99 15.42
C ALA A 83 12.04 21.92 13.88
N ALA A 84 12.89 21.07 13.30
CA ALA A 84 12.99 20.87 11.85
C ALA A 84 11.83 20.06 11.24
N TRP A 85 10.98 19.36 12.04
CA TRP A 85 9.87 18.59 11.50
C TRP A 85 8.72 19.49 11.08
N SER A 86 7.98 19.08 10.05
CA SER A 86 6.78 19.81 9.65
C SER A 86 5.62 19.64 10.64
N GLN A 87 4.63 20.53 10.57
CA GLN A 87 3.38 20.35 11.33
C GLN A 87 2.61 19.10 10.90
N LEU A 88 2.75 18.68 9.63
CA LEU A 88 2.15 17.45 9.12
C LEU A 88 2.78 16.23 9.79
N ALA A 89 4.11 16.14 9.84
CA ALA A 89 4.82 15.07 10.56
C ALA A 89 4.45 15.05 12.04
N THR A 90 4.35 16.24 12.68
CA THR A 90 3.87 16.40 14.07
C THR A 90 2.49 15.78 14.26
N ASN A 91 1.52 16.15 13.43
CA ASN A 91 0.15 15.66 13.53
C ASN A 91 0.08 14.13 13.33
N VAL A 92 0.87 13.60 12.40
CA VAL A 92 0.93 12.17 12.11
C VAL A 92 1.56 11.39 13.26
N VAL A 93 2.73 11.80 13.77
CA VAL A 93 3.43 11.06 14.82
C VAL A 93 2.63 11.02 16.10
N VAL A 94 2.07 12.15 16.51
CA VAL A 94 1.29 12.26 17.74
C VAL A 94 -0.02 11.49 17.66
N SER A 95 -0.78 11.67 16.58
CA SER A 95 -2.09 11.03 16.45
C SER A 95 -2.03 9.53 16.16
N LYS A 96 -0.95 9.03 15.52
CA LYS A 96 -0.86 7.63 15.09
C LYS A 96 0.06 6.76 15.94
N TYR A 97 1.21 7.30 16.38
CA TYR A 97 2.29 6.47 16.94
C TYR A 97 2.52 6.66 18.44
N PHE A 98 2.20 7.79 19.03
CA PHE A 98 2.32 7.96 20.47
C PHE A 98 1.45 6.94 21.22
N TYR A 99 2.07 6.27 22.20
CA TYR A 99 1.41 5.30 23.06
C TYR A 99 0.56 6.02 24.13
N GLY A 100 -0.42 5.32 24.66
CA GLY A 100 -1.28 5.75 25.78
C GLY A 100 -2.54 6.50 25.31
N GLU A 101 -3.52 6.58 26.20
CA GLU A 101 -4.75 7.35 26.00
C GLU A 101 -4.49 8.85 26.25
N ILE A 102 -5.11 9.70 25.43
CA ILE A 102 -4.98 11.16 25.59
C ILE A 102 -5.48 11.59 26.98
N HIS A 103 -4.76 12.52 27.60
CA HIS A 103 -5.01 13.02 28.95
C HIS A 103 -4.74 12.04 30.10
N THR A 104 -4.03 10.94 29.83
CA THR A 104 -3.56 10.03 30.88
C THR A 104 -2.06 10.18 31.10
N PRO A 105 -1.53 9.83 32.27
CA PRO A 105 -0.09 9.91 32.56
C PRO A 105 0.77 8.98 31.69
N GLU A 106 0.18 7.92 31.13
CA GLU A 106 0.86 6.95 30.26
C GLU A 106 1.03 7.47 28.83
N ARG A 107 0.37 8.57 28.49
CA ARG A 107 0.44 9.14 27.14
C ARG A 107 1.83 9.68 26.83
N GLU A 108 2.46 9.22 25.74
CA GLU A 108 3.69 9.82 25.23
C GLU A 108 3.47 11.29 24.85
N HIS A 109 4.45 12.12 25.18
CA HIS A 109 4.44 13.57 24.92
C HIS A 109 5.60 14.01 24.03
N SER A 110 6.55 13.14 23.75
CA SER A 110 7.78 13.49 23.06
C SER A 110 8.15 12.45 22.01
N VAL A 111 8.64 12.93 20.87
CA VAL A 111 9.30 12.08 19.87
C VAL A 111 10.53 11.37 20.45
N LYS A 112 11.19 11.98 21.48
CA LYS A 112 12.28 11.31 22.23
C LYS A 112 11.82 10.00 22.84
N GLN A 113 10.66 10.01 23.51
CA GLN A 113 10.09 8.82 24.15
C GLN A 113 9.81 7.72 23.12
N LEU A 114 9.15 8.08 22.03
CA LEU A 114 8.82 7.14 20.95
C LEU A 114 10.06 6.52 20.31
N VAL A 115 11.04 7.33 19.92
CA VAL A 115 12.26 6.85 19.24
C VAL A 115 13.14 6.08 20.22
N HIS A 116 13.31 6.58 21.46
CA HIS A 116 14.07 5.89 22.49
C HIS A 116 13.47 4.49 22.77
N ARG A 117 12.15 4.43 22.97
CA ARG A 117 11.44 3.19 23.25
C ARG A 117 11.78 2.10 22.22
N VAL A 118 11.70 2.45 20.93
CA VAL A 118 11.93 1.49 19.85
C VAL A 118 13.43 1.19 19.70
N ALA A 119 14.26 2.23 19.52
CA ALA A 119 15.68 2.05 19.20
C ALA A 119 16.45 1.41 20.36
N ARG A 120 16.17 1.80 21.63
CA ARG A 120 16.82 1.24 22.80
C ARG A 120 16.49 -0.25 22.96
N THR A 121 15.20 -0.58 22.83
CA THR A 121 14.76 -1.98 22.94
C THR A 121 15.43 -2.88 21.89
N ILE A 122 15.49 -2.44 20.63
CA ILE A 122 16.15 -3.23 19.58
C ILE A 122 17.66 -3.38 19.86
N ALA A 123 18.32 -2.31 20.32
CA ALA A 123 19.74 -2.37 20.64
C ALA A 123 20.02 -3.29 21.84
N ASP A 124 19.20 -3.25 22.89
CA ASP A 124 19.33 -4.12 24.05
C ASP A 124 19.18 -5.60 23.66
N TRP A 125 18.20 -5.91 22.80
CA TRP A 125 18.03 -7.25 22.23
C TRP A 125 19.27 -7.69 21.44
N GLY A 126 19.81 -6.83 20.57
CA GLY A 126 20.99 -7.13 19.77
C GLY A 126 22.25 -7.35 20.62
N ILE A 127 22.40 -6.60 21.74
CA ILE A 127 23.49 -6.79 22.72
C ILE A 127 23.33 -8.16 23.43
N ALA A 128 22.12 -8.46 23.91
CA ALA A 128 21.81 -9.69 24.63
C ALA A 128 22.03 -10.93 23.73
N ASP A 129 21.63 -10.86 22.46
CA ASP A 129 21.77 -11.97 21.50
C ASP A 129 23.19 -12.10 20.93
N GLY A 130 24.09 -11.14 21.23
CA GLY A 130 25.50 -11.18 20.81
C GLY A 130 25.71 -10.90 19.31
N TYR A 131 24.87 -10.06 18.72
CA TYR A 131 25.10 -9.55 17.36
C TYR A 131 26.37 -8.69 17.28
N PHE A 132 26.63 -7.91 18.33
CA PHE A 132 27.70 -6.93 18.37
C PHE A 132 28.97 -7.50 18.99
N LYS A 133 30.13 -7.06 18.51
CA LYS A 133 31.45 -7.48 19.02
C LYS A 133 31.68 -7.04 20.45
N THR A 134 31.26 -5.84 20.79
CA THR A 134 31.36 -5.26 22.14
C THR A 134 30.04 -4.60 22.53
N ARG A 135 29.85 -4.36 23.83
CA ARG A 135 28.71 -3.56 24.29
C ARG A 135 28.73 -2.15 23.70
N GLN A 136 29.94 -1.60 23.49
CA GLN A 136 30.08 -0.26 22.88
C GLN A 136 29.56 -0.23 21.43
N ASP A 137 29.75 -1.30 20.66
CA ASP A 137 29.17 -1.41 19.31
C ASP A 137 27.63 -1.37 19.37
N GLY A 138 27.03 -2.03 20.37
CA GLY A 138 25.58 -1.96 20.60
C GLY A 138 25.11 -0.56 20.98
N GLU A 139 25.89 0.18 21.78
CA GLU A 139 25.58 1.57 22.13
C GLU A 139 25.74 2.51 20.91
N ASN A 140 26.78 2.30 20.10
CA ASN A 140 26.95 3.03 18.84
C ASN A 140 25.79 2.76 17.87
N PHE A 141 25.34 1.50 17.78
CA PHE A 141 24.17 1.13 17.00
C PHE A 141 22.89 1.84 17.47
N TYR A 142 22.63 1.86 18.79
CA TYR A 142 21.48 2.61 19.36
C TYR A 142 21.54 4.09 18.98
N ARG A 143 22.71 4.70 19.15
CA ARG A 143 22.89 6.14 18.90
C ARG A 143 22.65 6.49 17.43
N ASP A 144 23.21 5.70 16.52
CA ASP A 144 23.03 5.93 15.08
C ASP A 144 21.59 5.64 14.62
N LEU A 145 20.96 4.58 15.13
CA LEU A 145 19.57 4.27 14.79
C LEU A 145 18.60 5.36 15.30
N ALA A 146 18.76 5.81 16.54
CA ALA A 146 17.94 6.88 17.10
C ALA A 146 18.15 8.19 16.34
N TRP A 147 19.39 8.52 16.00
CA TRP A 147 19.73 9.71 15.21
C TRP A 147 19.06 9.67 13.83
N LEU A 148 19.16 8.56 13.12
CA LEU A 148 18.54 8.36 11.80
C LEU A 148 17.01 8.57 11.84
N CYS A 149 16.34 8.08 12.88
CA CYS A 149 14.90 8.25 13.06
C CYS A 149 14.53 9.72 13.39
N VAL A 150 15.25 10.38 14.32
CA VAL A 150 15.00 11.77 14.72
C VAL A 150 15.22 12.75 13.55
N HIS A 151 16.24 12.49 12.73
CA HIS A 151 16.56 13.32 11.56
C HIS A 151 15.82 12.88 10.28
N GLN A 152 14.81 11.99 10.39
CA GLN A 152 13.93 11.56 9.27
C GLN A 152 14.69 10.92 8.09
N HIS A 153 15.82 10.26 8.36
CA HIS A 153 16.59 9.53 7.34
C HIS A 153 15.97 8.18 7.01
N GLY A 154 15.17 7.63 7.91
CA GLY A 154 14.44 6.39 7.71
C GLY A 154 13.39 6.17 8.80
N ALA A 155 12.46 5.27 8.52
CA ALA A 155 11.41 4.89 9.46
C ALA A 155 11.04 3.41 9.30
N PHE A 156 10.68 2.78 10.42
CA PHE A 156 10.10 1.44 10.44
C PHE A 156 8.63 1.46 10.01
N ASN A 157 8.10 0.28 9.68
CA ASN A 157 6.67 0.09 9.48
C ASN A 157 5.86 0.36 10.77
N SER A 158 4.58 0.72 10.59
CA SER A 158 3.70 1.11 11.70
C SER A 158 3.63 0.11 12.86
N PRO A 159 3.56 -1.23 12.67
CA PRO A 159 3.57 -2.18 13.80
C PRO A 159 4.78 -2.08 14.71
N VAL A 160 5.97 -1.75 14.21
CA VAL A 160 7.15 -1.50 15.05
C VAL A 160 6.92 -0.29 15.95
N TRP A 161 6.46 0.83 15.38
CA TRP A 161 6.13 2.04 16.14
C TRP A 161 4.99 1.83 17.14
N PHE A 162 4.01 0.96 16.82
CA PHE A 162 2.88 0.69 17.70
C PHE A 162 3.25 -0.18 18.90
N ASN A 163 4.09 -1.21 18.69
CA ASN A 163 4.16 -2.34 19.61
C ASN A 163 5.53 -2.53 20.26
N VAL A 164 6.64 -2.16 19.57
CA VAL A 164 7.99 -2.46 20.08
C VAL A 164 8.34 -1.58 21.28
N GLY A 165 8.88 -2.20 22.31
CA GLY A 165 9.37 -1.55 23.53
C GLY A 165 8.29 -1.20 24.55
N LEU A 166 7.01 -1.46 24.31
CA LEU A 166 5.95 -1.17 25.27
C LEU A 166 6.12 -1.94 26.57
N PHE A 167 6.49 -3.21 26.51
CA PHE A 167 6.84 -3.98 27.70
C PHE A 167 8.19 -3.53 28.30
N ASN A 168 9.22 -3.44 27.47
CA ASN A 168 10.59 -3.19 27.91
C ASN A 168 10.76 -1.82 28.59
N GLN A 169 10.06 -0.79 28.12
CA GLN A 169 10.18 0.59 28.60
C GLN A 169 9.05 0.99 29.56
N TYR A 170 7.84 0.44 29.38
CA TYR A 170 6.64 0.86 30.13
C TYR A 170 5.97 -0.26 30.92
N GLY A 171 6.47 -1.52 30.81
CA GLY A 171 5.92 -2.66 31.55
C GLY A 171 4.52 -3.10 31.10
N VAL A 172 4.09 -2.73 29.88
CA VAL A 172 2.76 -3.04 29.35
C VAL A 172 2.56 -4.56 29.25
N LYS A 173 1.42 -5.05 29.74
CA LYS A 173 1.06 -6.47 29.71
C LYS A 173 -0.23 -6.69 28.97
N GLY A 174 -0.38 -7.89 28.37
CA GLY A 174 -1.56 -8.35 27.67
C GLY A 174 -1.81 -9.85 27.85
N ALA A 175 -2.99 -10.33 27.49
CA ALA A 175 -3.28 -11.75 27.52
C ALA A 175 -2.51 -12.51 26.44
N PRO A 176 -2.03 -13.74 26.69
CA PRO A 176 -1.34 -14.58 25.71
C PRO A 176 -2.19 -14.77 24.44
N CYS A 177 -1.62 -14.54 23.28
CA CYS A 177 -2.41 -14.63 22.03
C CYS A 177 -1.62 -14.96 20.76
N ASN A 178 -0.31 -14.80 20.72
CA ASN A 178 0.55 -14.98 19.56
C ASN A 178 1.59 -16.06 19.81
N TRP A 179 2.36 -16.41 18.79
CA TRP A 179 3.40 -17.43 18.83
C TRP A 179 4.76 -16.80 18.53
N ARG A 180 5.81 -17.24 19.19
CA ARG A 180 7.20 -16.86 18.93
C ARG A 180 8.10 -18.08 18.81
N TRP A 181 9.27 -17.93 18.19
CA TRP A 181 10.34 -18.91 18.29
C TRP A 181 11.01 -18.83 19.67
N ASP A 182 11.30 -19.99 20.25
CA ASP A 182 12.05 -20.13 21.50
C ASP A 182 13.35 -20.89 21.21
N GLU A 183 14.48 -20.17 21.23
CA GLU A 183 15.78 -20.75 20.87
C GLU A 183 16.21 -21.85 21.85
N ALA A 184 15.89 -21.74 23.14
CA ALA A 184 16.23 -22.74 24.12
C ALA A 184 15.47 -24.05 23.91
N LYS A 185 14.20 -23.97 23.49
CA LYS A 185 13.35 -25.13 23.20
C LYS A 185 13.50 -25.64 21.79
N ARG A 186 14.07 -24.83 20.89
CA ARG A 186 14.13 -25.11 19.44
C ARG A 186 12.74 -25.38 18.87
N ASP A 187 11.74 -24.65 19.37
CA ASP A 187 10.36 -24.79 18.93
C ASP A 187 9.58 -23.48 19.15
N VAL A 188 8.36 -23.43 18.61
CA VAL A 188 7.45 -22.30 18.77
C VAL A 188 6.67 -22.41 20.06
N VAL A 189 6.54 -21.30 20.77
CA VAL A 189 5.81 -21.20 22.04
C VAL A 189 4.88 -19.98 22.02
N MET A 190 3.83 -20.01 22.85
CA MET A 190 3.02 -18.85 23.15
C MET A 190 3.62 -18.11 24.34
N PRO A 191 4.04 -16.84 24.22
CA PRO A 191 4.54 -16.07 25.33
C PRO A 191 3.41 -15.70 26.29
N ASP A 192 3.74 -15.58 27.59
CA ASP A 192 2.78 -15.15 28.61
C ASP A 192 2.32 -13.70 28.39
N ASN A 193 3.15 -12.87 27.77
CA ASN A 193 2.86 -11.48 27.44
C ASN A 193 3.19 -11.17 25.98
N PRO A 194 2.20 -10.79 25.15
CA PRO A 194 2.43 -10.48 23.74
C PRO A 194 3.20 -9.18 23.49
N TYR A 195 3.35 -8.30 24.49
CA TYR A 195 4.13 -7.07 24.36
C TYR A 195 5.61 -7.24 24.70
N GLU A 196 5.99 -8.34 25.36
CA GLU A 196 7.38 -8.75 25.54
C GLU A 196 7.99 -9.21 24.20
N TYR A 197 7.17 -9.89 23.39
CA TYR A 197 7.47 -10.28 22.01
C TYR A 197 6.43 -9.66 21.08
N PRO A 198 6.58 -8.38 20.72
CA PRO A 198 5.54 -7.66 20.02
C PRO A 198 5.40 -8.11 18.55
N GLN A 199 4.19 -7.99 17.99
CA GLN A 199 4.03 -8.13 16.55
C GLN A 199 4.67 -6.92 15.86
N GLY A 200 5.85 -7.11 15.26
CA GLY A 200 6.63 -6.07 14.58
C GLY A 200 6.48 -6.07 13.06
N SER A 201 5.97 -7.15 12.47
CA SER A 201 5.81 -7.30 11.01
C SER A 201 4.55 -6.61 10.50
N ALA A 202 4.65 -5.94 9.34
CA ALA A 202 3.50 -5.30 8.69
C ALA A 202 2.83 -6.21 7.66
N CYS A 203 3.60 -7.07 6.99
CA CYS A 203 3.18 -7.86 5.84
C CYS A 203 3.25 -9.33 6.14
N PHE A 204 2.16 -10.03 5.85
CA PHE A 204 2.02 -11.48 6.07
C PHE A 204 1.52 -12.16 4.79
N ILE A 205 1.99 -13.38 4.58
CA ILE A 205 1.46 -14.30 3.59
C ILE A 205 0.98 -15.53 4.35
N GLN A 206 -0.22 -16.01 4.03
CA GLN A 206 -0.82 -17.17 4.67
C GLN A 206 -1.28 -18.17 3.62
N SER A 207 -1.15 -19.45 3.92
CA SER A 207 -1.72 -20.53 3.13
C SER A 207 -3.12 -20.90 3.60
N VAL A 208 -3.87 -21.59 2.74
CA VAL A 208 -5.12 -22.24 3.10
C VAL A 208 -5.22 -23.59 2.38
N LYS A 209 -5.66 -24.62 3.09
CA LYS A 209 -5.94 -25.93 2.51
C LYS A 209 -7.44 -26.10 2.26
N ASP A 210 -7.79 -26.99 1.32
CA ASP A 210 -9.18 -27.24 0.94
C ASP A 210 -9.92 -28.13 1.95
N ASN A 211 -9.99 -27.67 3.19
CA ASN A 211 -10.79 -28.25 4.29
C ASN A 211 -11.34 -27.16 5.18
N MET A 212 -12.44 -27.42 5.86
CA MET A 212 -13.19 -26.41 6.63
C MET A 212 -12.39 -25.87 7.81
N GLU A 213 -11.59 -26.69 8.47
CA GLU A 213 -10.80 -26.30 9.63
C GLU A 213 -9.74 -25.24 9.21
N ASP A 214 -8.94 -25.51 8.19
CA ASP A 214 -7.92 -24.59 7.69
C ASP A 214 -8.54 -23.28 7.14
N ILE A 215 -9.70 -23.37 6.48
CA ILE A 215 -10.47 -22.22 5.97
C ILE A 215 -10.90 -21.30 7.14
N MET A 216 -11.40 -21.85 8.25
CA MET A 216 -11.82 -21.07 9.41
C MET A 216 -10.62 -20.60 10.25
N ASP A 217 -9.56 -21.39 10.33
CA ASP A 217 -8.29 -20.96 10.96
C ASP A 217 -7.68 -19.76 10.25
N LEU A 218 -7.76 -19.68 8.92
CA LEU A 218 -7.35 -18.50 8.18
C LEU A 218 -8.13 -17.26 8.63
N ALA A 219 -9.47 -17.35 8.74
CA ALA A 219 -10.30 -16.23 9.21
C ALA A 219 -9.91 -15.76 10.62
N ARG A 220 -9.66 -16.70 11.54
CA ARG A 220 -9.17 -16.41 12.91
C ARG A 220 -7.82 -15.73 12.89
N SER A 221 -6.87 -16.25 12.11
CA SER A 221 -5.53 -15.72 11.98
C SER A 221 -5.54 -14.29 11.41
N GLU A 222 -6.34 -14.02 10.39
CA GLU A 222 -6.54 -12.70 9.82
C GLU A 222 -7.07 -11.70 10.86
N ALA A 223 -8.05 -12.10 11.68
CA ALA A 223 -8.58 -11.26 12.76
C ALA A 223 -7.47 -10.85 13.76
N MET A 224 -6.59 -11.79 14.12
CA MET A 224 -5.46 -11.50 15.01
C MET A 224 -4.44 -10.57 14.37
N LEU A 225 -4.14 -10.74 13.07
CA LEU A 225 -3.25 -9.83 12.34
C LEU A 225 -3.79 -8.40 12.29
N PHE A 226 -5.06 -8.25 12.00
CA PHE A 226 -5.69 -6.93 11.94
C PHE A 226 -5.73 -6.25 13.32
N LYS A 227 -5.96 -6.99 14.39
CA LYS A 227 -5.92 -6.47 15.77
C LYS A 227 -4.62 -5.72 16.07
N PHE A 228 -3.47 -6.21 15.60
CA PHE A 228 -2.15 -5.62 15.85
C PHE A 228 -1.65 -4.69 14.73
N GLY A 229 -2.47 -4.38 13.74
CA GLY A 229 -2.17 -3.38 12.74
C GLY A 229 -1.47 -3.84 11.48
N SER A 230 -1.44 -5.15 11.21
CA SER A 230 -0.77 -5.74 10.06
C SER A 230 -1.74 -6.06 8.91
N GLY A 231 -1.18 -6.29 7.72
CA GLY A 231 -1.92 -6.74 6.53
C GLY A 231 -1.51 -8.15 6.12
N THR A 232 -2.39 -8.84 5.40
CA THR A 232 -2.17 -10.23 4.98
C THR A 232 -2.60 -10.48 3.54
N GLY A 233 -2.03 -11.53 2.93
CA GLY A 233 -2.50 -12.02 1.63
C GLY A 233 -2.50 -13.53 1.56
N THR A 234 -3.41 -14.06 0.73
CA THR A 234 -3.61 -15.50 0.55
C THR A 234 -3.95 -15.82 -0.90
N ASP A 235 -3.34 -16.86 -1.45
CA ASP A 235 -3.77 -17.49 -2.70
C ASP A 235 -4.87 -18.50 -2.41
N LEU A 236 -6.03 -18.32 -3.04
CA LEU A 236 -7.20 -19.16 -2.84
C LEU A 236 -7.30 -20.29 -3.84
N SER A 237 -6.30 -20.48 -4.69
CA SER A 237 -6.29 -21.47 -5.77
C SER A 237 -6.25 -22.93 -5.31
N THR A 238 -5.96 -23.14 -4.03
CA THR A 238 -6.04 -24.46 -3.39
C THR A 238 -7.47 -24.88 -3.06
N LEU A 239 -8.40 -23.95 -2.98
CA LEU A 239 -9.81 -24.25 -2.70
C LEU A 239 -10.51 -24.76 -3.96
N ARG A 240 -11.19 -25.89 -3.86
CA ARG A 240 -11.92 -26.47 -5.00
C ARG A 240 -13.00 -25.54 -5.57
N SER A 241 -13.20 -25.64 -6.87
CA SER A 241 -14.23 -24.88 -7.58
C SER A 241 -15.65 -25.24 -7.12
N GLN A 242 -16.56 -24.26 -7.11
CA GLN A 242 -18.00 -24.49 -6.92
C GLN A 242 -18.63 -25.46 -7.95
N ARG A 243 -17.90 -25.77 -9.03
CA ARG A 243 -18.32 -26.68 -10.10
C ARG A 243 -17.87 -28.12 -9.88
N GLU A 244 -17.00 -28.37 -8.91
CA GLU A 244 -16.53 -29.71 -8.54
C GLU A 244 -17.58 -30.42 -7.64
N LYS A 245 -17.27 -31.63 -7.21
CA LYS A 245 -18.17 -32.42 -6.37
C LYS A 245 -17.56 -32.62 -4.97
N LEU A 246 -18.41 -32.64 -3.97
CA LEU A 246 -18.05 -33.10 -2.64
C LEU A 246 -18.05 -34.64 -2.60
N ALA A 247 -17.18 -35.24 -1.77
CA ALA A 247 -17.09 -36.70 -1.61
C ALA A 247 -18.41 -37.33 -1.17
N GLY A 248 -19.20 -36.67 -0.31
CA GLY A 248 -20.54 -37.11 0.13
C GLY A 248 -21.68 -36.75 -0.83
N GLY A 249 -21.40 -36.23 -2.02
CA GLY A 249 -22.38 -35.69 -2.95
C GLY A 249 -22.69 -34.21 -2.67
N GLY A 250 -23.25 -33.50 -3.63
CA GLY A 250 -23.54 -32.08 -3.53
C GLY A 250 -22.43 -31.22 -4.15
N LYS A 251 -22.60 -29.87 -4.06
CA LYS A 251 -21.69 -28.88 -4.64
C LYS A 251 -20.91 -28.14 -3.56
N PRO A 252 -19.61 -27.90 -3.74
CA PRO A 252 -18.81 -27.06 -2.84
C PRO A 252 -19.19 -25.57 -2.99
N SER A 253 -18.85 -24.79 -1.98
CA SER A 253 -19.11 -23.34 -1.97
C SER A 253 -18.18 -22.56 -2.90
N GLY A 254 -16.99 -23.08 -3.18
CA GLY A 254 -15.96 -22.43 -3.97
C GLY A 254 -15.25 -21.26 -3.25
N PRO A 255 -14.13 -20.76 -3.82
CA PRO A 255 -13.30 -19.74 -3.19
C PRO A 255 -14.05 -18.42 -2.95
N LEU A 256 -14.93 -17.99 -3.89
CA LEU A 256 -15.63 -16.72 -3.78
C LEU A 256 -16.59 -16.66 -2.58
N SER A 257 -17.17 -17.79 -2.18
CA SER A 257 -18.04 -17.85 -1.00
C SER A 257 -17.24 -17.62 0.28
N PHE A 258 -16.06 -18.21 0.40
CA PHE A 258 -15.18 -18.00 1.56
C PHE A 258 -14.54 -16.61 1.57
N MET A 259 -14.29 -16.00 0.40
CA MET A 259 -13.86 -14.59 0.31
C MET A 259 -14.81 -13.64 1.05
N ARG A 260 -16.13 -13.93 1.09
CA ARG A 260 -17.11 -13.12 1.83
C ARG A 260 -16.86 -13.17 3.33
N VAL A 261 -16.52 -14.34 3.87
CA VAL A 261 -16.18 -14.48 5.30
C VAL A 261 -14.96 -13.63 5.62
N TYR A 262 -13.89 -13.78 4.84
CA TYR A 262 -12.65 -13.05 5.03
C TYR A 262 -12.81 -11.54 4.86
N ASP A 263 -13.63 -11.09 3.92
CA ASP A 263 -13.94 -9.67 3.71
C ASP A 263 -14.67 -9.07 4.91
N GLN A 264 -15.64 -9.81 5.50
CA GLN A 264 -16.36 -9.37 6.70
C GLN A 264 -15.47 -9.33 7.94
N VAL A 265 -14.52 -10.26 8.10
CA VAL A 265 -13.51 -10.18 9.16
C VAL A 265 -12.72 -8.87 9.05
N ALA A 266 -12.30 -8.52 7.85
CA ALA A 266 -11.56 -7.26 7.59
C ALA A 266 -12.42 -6.00 7.78
N ALA A 267 -13.73 -6.09 7.52
CA ALA A 267 -14.67 -4.98 7.74
C ALA A 267 -14.90 -4.69 9.23
N VAL A 268 -14.96 -5.74 10.07
CA VAL A 268 -15.35 -5.65 11.49
C VAL A 268 -14.16 -5.39 12.40
N VAL A 269 -13.01 -6.03 12.15
CA VAL A 269 -11.85 -5.92 13.04
C VAL A 269 -11.07 -4.64 12.75
N LYS A 270 -11.16 -3.66 13.66
CA LYS A 270 -10.43 -2.39 13.57
C LYS A 270 -8.97 -2.59 14.01
N SER A 271 -8.05 -2.15 13.17
CA SER A 271 -6.61 -2.26 13.37
C SER A 271 -6.14 -1.51 14.62
N GLY A 272 -5.63 -2.25 15.62
CA GLY A 272 -5.01 -1.69 16.83
C GLY A 272 -5.90 -0.78 17.67
N GLY A 273 -7.24 -0.94 17.60
CA GLY A 273 -8.17 0.00 18.25
C GLY A 273 -8.16 1.42 17.65
N LYS A 274 -7.38 1.65 16.59
CA LYS A 274 -7.21 2.92 15.87
C LYS A 274 -7.99 2.87 14.54
N THR A 275 -8.13 3.99 13.88
CA THR A 275 -8.96 4.18 12.68
C THR A 275 -8.38 3.59 11.37
N ARG A 276 -7.37 2.72 11.43
CA ARG A 276 -6.80 2.09 10.23
C ARG A 276 -7.67 0.92 9.79
N ARG A 277 -8.06 0.90 8.51
CA ARG A 277 -8.73 -0.27 7.92
C ARG A 277 -7.78 -1.44 7.84
N ALA A 278 -8.32 -2.64 8.01
CA ALA A 278 -7.65 -3.89 7.68
C ALA A 278 -7.30 -3.90 6.18
N ALA A 279 -6.13 -4.45 5.85
CA ALA A 279 -5.69 -4.55 4.46
C ALA A 279 -5.42 -6.02 4.14
N LYS A 280 -5.97 -6.50 3.03
CA LYS A 280 -5.74 -7.87 2.58
C LYS A 280 -5.60 -7.96 1.06
N MET A 281 -4.91 -9.01 0.62
CA MET A 281 -4.84 -9.47 -0.75
C MET A 281 -5.47 -10.84 -0.86
N GLN A 282 -6.28 -11.03 -1.89
CA GLN A 282 -6.75 -12.35 -2.31
C GLN A 282 -6.37 -12.56 -3.76
N SER A 283 -5.65 -13.65 -4.04
CA SER A 283 -5.26 -13.98 -5.40
C SER A 283 -5.85 -15.31 -5.85
N LEU A 284 -6.01 -15.43 -7.15
CA LEU A 284 -6.41 -16.66 -7.81
C LEU A 284 -5.56 -16.89 -9.06
N LYS A 285 -5.05 -18.10 -9.24
CA LYS A 285 -4.27 -18.47 -10.42
C LYS A 285 -5.19 -18.57 -11.63
N VAL A 286 -4.73 -18.09 -12.78
CA VAL A 286 -5.52 -18.08 -14.04
C VAL A 286 -5.97 -19.47 -14.52
N MET A 287 -5.36 -20.51 -14.00
CA MET A 287 -5.76 -21.90 -14.29
C MET A 287 -6.93 -22.43 -13.45
N HIS A 288 -7.40 -21.66 -12.45
CA HIS A 288 -8.50 -22.06 -11.57
C HIS A 288 -9.85 -22.04 -12.32
N PRO A 289 -10.73 -23.05 -12.15
CA PRO A 289 -12.01 -23.11 -12.87
C PRO A 289 -13.00 -21.97 -12.63
N ASP A 290 -12.91 -21.30 -11.47
CA ASP A 290 -13.76 -20.16 -11.09
C ASP A 290 -13.10 -18.79 -11.43
N ILE A 291 -12.11 -18.79 -12.32
CA ILE A 291 -11.33 -17.57 -12.62
C ILE A 291 -12.19 -16.41 -13.15
N MET A 292 -13.17 -16.72 -14.02
CA MET A 292 -14.03 -15.67 -14.61
C MET A 292 -14.91 -15.00 -13.55
N GLU A 293 -15.48 -15.79 -12.64
CA GLU A 293 -16.28 -15.28 -11.53
C GLU A 293 -15.42 -14.43 -10.57
N PHE A 294 -14.17 -14.83 -10.33
CA PHE A 294 -13.22 -14.07 -9.52
C PHE A 294 -12.90 -12.72 -10.16
N ILE A 295 -12.59 -12.69 -11.45
CA ILE A 295 -12.32 -11.45 -12.19
C ILE A 295 -13.49 -10.47 -12.09
N GLU A 296 -14.72 -10.94 -12.15
CA GLU A 296 -15.91 -10.11 -12.21
C GLU A 296 -16.48 -9.70 -10.85
N CYS A 297 -16.12 -10.40 -9.78
CA CYS A 297 -16.86 -10.31 -8.51
C CYS A 297 -16.89 -8.87 -7.96
N LYS A 298 -15.77 -8.16 -7.99
CA LYS A 298 -15.66 -6.79 -7.43
C LYS A 298 -16.33 -5.76 -8.33
N ALA A 299 -16.22 -5.89 -9.65
CA ALA A 299 -16.91 -5.02 -10.60
C ALA A 299 -18.44 -5.13 -10.48
N LYS A 300 -18.95 -6.34 -10.22
CA LYS A 300 -20.40 -6.56 -9.94
C LYS A 300 -20.84 -5.86 -8.67
N GLU A 301 -20.03 -5.87 -7.63
CA GLU A 301 -20.34 -5.17 -6.36
C GLU A 301 -20.26 -3.64 -6.52
N GLU A 302 -19.25 -3.13 -7.24
CA GLU A 302 -19.13 -1.70 -7.53
C GLU A 302 -20.34 -1.16 -8.33
N ASN A 303 -20.88 -1.95 -9.27
CA ASN A 303 -22.11 -1.60 -9.97
C ASN A 303 -23.31 -1.50 -9.02
N LYS A 304 -23.39 -2.34 -7.97
CA LYS A 304 -24.43 -2.21 -6.95
C LYS A 304 -24.28 -0.90 -6.17
N ALA A 305 -23.04 -0.55 -5.75
CA ALA A 305 -22.79 0.73 -5.07
C ALA A 305 -23.21 1.93 -5.92
N ARG A 306 -22.89 1.94 -7.22
CA ARG A 306 -23.34 2.99 -8.14
C ARG A 306 -24.86 3.11 -8.20
N VAL A 307 -25.58 2.01 -8.30
CA VAL A 307 -27.05 2.01 -8.27
C VAL A 307 -27.58 2.57 -6.95
N LEU A 308 -27.01 2.19 -5.82
CA LEU A 308 -27.39 2.71 -4.50
C LEU A 308 -27.18 4.23 -4.42
N ILE A 309 -26.05 4.74 -4.92
CA ILE A 309 -25.72 6.15 -4.92
C ILE A 309 -26.61 6.92 -5.91
N GLU A 310 -26.67 6.49 -7.18
CA GLU A 310 -27.33 7.23 -8.25
C GLU A 310 -28.85 7.16 -8.19
N LYS A 311 -29.40 6.02 -7.79
CA LYS A 311 -30.86 5.76 -7.76
C LYS A 311 -31.45 5.73 -6.36
N GLY A 312 -30.64 5.25 -5.37
CA GLY A 312 -31.07 5.11 -3.98
C GLY A 312 -30.85 6.37 -3.14
N GLY A 313 -30.06 7.35 -3.64
CA GLY A 313 -29.75 8.58 -2.90
C GLY A 313 -28.81 8.37 -1.70
N TYR A 314 -28.07 7.24 -1.66
CA TYR A 314 -27.06 6.99 -0.62
C TYR A 314 -25.84 7.88 -0.81
N ASP A 315 -25.16 8.18 0.29
CA ASP A 315 -23.92 8.96 0.26
C ASP A 315 -22.82 8.26 -0.57
N SER A 316 -22.16 9.02 -1.43
CA SER A 316 -21.03 8.55 -2.25
C SER A 316 -19.72 8.41 -1.48
N ASN A 317 -19.69 8.81 -0.20
CA ASN A 317 -18.49 8.68 0.64
C ASN A 317 -18.08 7.21 0.75
N PHE A 318 -16.78 6.95 0.56
CA PHE A 318 -16.21 5.59 0.66
C PHE A 318 -16.44 4.93 2.04
N ASN A 319 -16.65 5.71 3.10
CA ASN A 319 -17.02 5.24 4.42
C ASN A 319 -18.55 5.22 4.63
N GLY A 320 -19.31 5.61 3.62
CA GLY A 320 -20.77 5.70 3.67
C GLY A 320 -21.48 4.34 3.55
N GLU A 321 -22.78 4.37 3.69
CA GLU A 321 -23.63 3.19 3.75
C GLU A 321 -23.66 2.41 2.43
N ALA A 322 -23.56 3.08 1.27
CA ALA A 322 -23.49 2.43 -0.04
C ALA A 322 -22.30 1.46 -0.12
N TYR A 323 -21.09 1.92 0.26
CA TYR A 323 -19.89 1.09 0.21
C TYR A 323 -19.79 0.08 1.35
N SER A 324 -20.36 0.34 2.52
CA SER A 324 -20.38 -0.64 3.62
C SER A 324 -21.37 -1.78 3.42
N SER A 325 -22.34 -1.63 2.51
CA SER A 325 -23.36 -2.63 2.20
C SER A 325 -22.96 -3.62 1.10
N ILE A 326 -21.90 -3.36 0.34
CA ILE A 326 -21.41 -4.21 -0.73
C ILE A 326 -20.18 -5.02 -0.31
N LEU A 327 -19.91 -6.14 -1.01
CA LEU A 327 -18.86 -7.09 -0.68
C LEU A 327 -17.52 -6.71 -1.30
N PHE A 328 -16.43 -7.32 -0.79
CA PHE A 328 -15.07 -7.27 -1.31
C PHE A 328 -14.42 -5.89 -1.29
N GLN A 329 -14.89 -4.96 -0.45
CA GLN A 329 -14.32 -3.61 -0.35
C GLN A 329 -13.05 -3.55 0.52
N ASN A 330 -12.80 -4.58 1.34
CA ASN A 330 -11.65 -4.64 2.25
C ASN A 330 -10.51 -5.50 1.72
N ALA A 331 -10.61 -6.00 0.48
CA ALA A 331 -9.61 -6.84 -0.16
C ALA A 331 -9.17 -6.24 -1.50
N ASN A 332 -7.86 -6.27 -1.77
CA ASN A 332 -7.30 -6.14 -3.11
C ASN A 332 -7.35 -7.50 -3.78
N LEU A 333 -7.68 -7.55 -5.06
CA LEU A 333 -7.74 -8.78 -5.84
C LEU A 333 -6.65 -8.80 -6.89
N SER A 334 -5.98 -9.96 -7.06
CA SER A 334 -4.99 -10.14 -8.14
C SER A 334 -5.14 -11.49 -8.81
N VAL A 335 -5.02 -11.51 -10.14
CA VAL A 335 -4.91 -12.73 -10.90
C VAL A 335 -3.44 -13.10 -11.07
N ARG A 336 -3.07 -14.34 -10.74
CA ARG A 336 -1.72 -14.85 -10.97
C ARG A 336 -1.62 -15.46 -12.35
N LEU A 337 -0.75 -14.86 -13.18
CA LEU A 337 -0.57 -15.18 -14.60
C LEU A 337 0.76 -15.92 -14.81
N THR A 338 0.74 -16.99 -15.60
CA THR A 338 1.92 -17.73 -16.05
C THR A 338 2.38 -17.24 -17.42
N ASP A 339 3.66 -17.48 -17.77
CA ASP A 339 4.17 -17.17 -19.12
C ASP A 339 3.34 -17.88 -20.20
N ASP A 340 2.98 -19.16 -19.99
CA ASP A 340 2.14 -19.93 -20.92
C ASP A 340 0.79 -19.24 -21.22
N PHE A 341 0.15 -18.66 -20.19
CA PHE A 341 -1.08 -17.90 -20.38
C PHE A 341 -0.85 -16.62 -21.16
N MET A 342 0.21 -15.88 -20.84
CA MET A 342 0.53 -14.62 -21.52
C MET A 342 0.86 -14.87 -23.01
N GLU A 343 1.60 -15.93 -23.30
CA GLU A 343 1.84 -16.37 -24.67
C GLU A 343 0.54 -16.80 -25.40
N ALA A 344 -0.36 -17.48 -24.68
CA ALA A 344 -1.68 -17.82 -25.25
C ALA A 344 -2.51 -16.57 -25.57
N VAL A 345 -2.40 -15.50 -24.77
CA VAL A 345 -3.01 -14.19 -25.06
C VAL A 345 -2.44 -13.60 -26.35
N GLU A 346 -1.12 -13.63 -26.54
CA GLU A 346 -0.48 -13.12 -27.75
C GLU A 346 -0.91 -13.89 -29.00
N ARG A 347 -0.97 -15.21 -28.92
CA ARG A 347 -1.34 -16.10 -30.04
C ARG A 347 -2.86 -16.23 -30.26
N ASP A 348 -3.69 -15.68 -29.36
CA ASP A 348 -5.15 -15.89 -29.33
C ASP A 348 -5.57 -17.36 -29.20
N ASP A 349 -4.83 -18.10 -28.39
CA ASP A 349 -5.07 -19.51 -28.17
C ASP A 349 -6.23 -19.73 -27.16
N THR A 350 -6.69 -21.00 -27.10
CA THR A 350 -7.64 -21.41 -26.06
C THR A 350 -6.89 -21.72 -24.78
N TRP A 351 -7.32 -21.11 -23.69
CA TRP A 351 -6.85 -21.40 -22.34
C TRP A 351 -7.79 -22.36 -21.63
N THR A 352 -7.26 -23.47 -21.14
CA THR A 352 -8.05 -24.50 -20.44
C THR A 352 -7.65 -24.54 -18.98
N THR A 353 -8.61 -24.29 -18.09
CA THR A 353 -8.44 -24.40 -16.64
C THR A 353 -8.27 -25.85 -16.19
N ARG A 354 -7.90 -26.05 -14.91
CA ARG A 354 -7.68 -27.39 -14.35
C ARG A 354 -8.50 -27.54 -13.07
N TRP A 355 -9.13 -28.71 -12.90
CA TRP A 355 -9.82 -29.01 -11.64
C TRP A 355 -8.84 -29.03 -10.47
N VAL A 356 -9.23 -28.50 -9.33
CA VAL A 356 -8.36 -28.43 -8.15
C VAL A 356 -8.18 -29.78 -7.51
N THR A 357 -9.25 -30.58 -7.44
CA THR A 357 -9.23 -31.94 -6.87
C THR A 357 -8.55 -32.97 -7.76
N ASP A 358 -8.46 -32.71 -9.06
CA ASP A 358 -7.77 -33.57 -10.05
C ASP A 358 -7.16 -32.70 -11.17
N PRO A 359 -5.95 -32.15 -10.95
CA PRO A 359 -5.29 -31.29 -11.94
C PRO A 359 -4.98 -31.94 -13.30
N SER A 360 -5.09 -33.28 -13.40
CA SER A 360 -4.93 -34.00 -14.68
C SER A 360 -6.12 -33.81 -15.63
N LYS A 361 -7.28 -33.43 -15.08
CA LYS A 361 -8.51 -33.21 -15.84
C LYS A 361 -8.69 -31.77 -16.24
N ALA A 362 -9.16 -31.54 -17.46
CA ALA A 362 -9.52 -30.24 -17.99
C ALA A 362 -10.80 -29.72 -17.33
N GLY A 363 -10.74 -28.48 -16.92
CA GLY A 363 -11.86 -27.65 -16.50
C GLY A 363 -12.43 -26.82 -17.66
N PRO A 364 -13.22 -25.77 -17.40
CA PRO A 364 -13.71 -24.85 -18.41
C PRO A 364 -12.60 -24.25 -19.27
N SER A 365 -12.89 -24.05 -20.56
CA SER A 365 -11.96 -23.44 -21.50
C SER A 365 -12.49 -22.09 -21.98
N PHE A 366 -11.57 -21.15 -22.19
CA PHE A 366 -11.85 -19.79 -22.64
C PHE A 366 -10.85 -19.38 -23.72
N LYS A 367 -11.15 -18.39 -24.54
CA LYS A 367 -10.13 -17.69 -25.31
C LYS A 367 -9.27 -16.87 -24.37
N ALA A 368 -7.95 -17.02 -24.42
CA ALA A 368 -7.03 -16.31 -23.54
C ALA A 368 -7.18 -14.79 -23.65
N ARG A 369 -7.40 -14.27 -24.86
CA ARG A 369 -7.69 -12.84 -25.08
C ARG A 369 -8.99 -12.38 -24.43
N ASP A 370 -10.02 -13.22 -24.40
CA ASP A 370 -11.31 -12.87 -23.76
C ASP A 370 -11.12 -12.77 -22.24
N VAL A 371 -10.31 -13.64 -21.63
CA VAL A 371 -9.96 -13.55 -20.19
C VAL A 371 -9.21 -12.24 -19.94
N MET A 372 -8.17 -11.92 -20.71
CA MET A 372 -7.39 -10.67 -20.57
C MET A 372 -8.29 -9.44 -20.79
N LYS A 373 -9.13 -9.45 -21.79
CA LYS A 373 -10.12 -8.39 -22.06
C LYS A 373 -11.04 -8.20 -20.86
N ARG A 374 -11.56 -9.28 -20.29
CA ARG A 374 -12.46 -9.19 -19.14
C ARG A 374 -11.75 -8.65 -17.88
N MET A 375 -10.50 -9.06 -17.64
CA MET A 375 -9.68 -8.50 -16.57
C MET A 375 -9.53 -6.98 -16.74
N SER A 376 -9.15 -6.53 -17.94
CA SER A 376 -8.93 -5.11 -18.20
C SER A 376 -10.22 -4.28 -18.14
N GLU A 377 -11.37 -4.82 -18.56
CA GLU A 377 -12.69 -4.19 -18.40
C GLU A 377 -13.06 -4.00 -16.91
N CYS A 378 -12.86 -5.04 -16.08
CA CYS A 378 -13.12 -4.96 -14.64
C CYS A 378 -12.16 -3.98 -13.95
N ALA A 379 -10.88 -4.03 -14.26
CA ALA A 379 -9.90 -3.10 -13.73
C ALA A 379 -10.20 -1.64 -14.15
N TRP A 380 -10.68 -1.43 -15.37
CA TRP A 380 -11.16 -0.14 -15.83
C TRP A 380 -12.35 0.40 -15.02
N GLN A 381 -13.26 -0.50 -14.60
CA GLN A 381 -14.46 -0.16 -13.83
C GLN A 381 -14.18 0.16 -12.36
N CYS A 382 -13.28 -0.60 -11.70
CA CYS A 382 -13.13 -0.54 -10.24
C CYS A 382 -11.68 -0.63 -9.72
N GLY A 383 -10.67 -0.68 -10.61
CA GLY A 383 -9.26 -0.80 -10.23
C GLY A 383 -8.80 -2.23 -9.90
N ASP A 384 -9.69 -3.21 -9.89
CA ASP A 384 -9.42 -4.62 -9.63
C ASP A 384 -9.98 -5.50 -10.77
N PRO A 385 -9.33 -6.66 -11.04
CA PRO A 385 -8.13 -7.20 -10.41
C PRO A 385 -6.84 -6.61 -10.95
N GLY A 386 -5.80 -6.52 -10.08
CA GLY A 386 -4.42 -6.39 -10.51
C GLY A 386 -3.88 -7.72 -11.04
N VAL A 387 -2.61 -7.73 -11.47
CA VAL A 387 -1.93 -8.93 -11.95
C VAL A 387 -0.65 -9.22 -11.19
N GLN A 388 -0.30 -10.50 -11.08
CA GLN A 388 0.95 -10.99 -10.53
C GLN A 388 1.53 -12.03 -11.49
N TYR A 389 2.77 -11.83 -11.97
CA TYR A 389 3.40 -12.66 -12.98
C TYR A 389 4.11 -13.85 -12.34
N ASP A 390 3.40 -14.93 -12.17
CA ASP A 390 3.78 -16.11 -11.38
C ASP A 390 5.13 -16.70 -11.78
N THR A 391 5.39 -16.83 -13.10
CA THR A 391 6.65 -17.37 -13.61
C THR A 391 7.82 -16.46 -13.29
N THR A 392 7.67 -15.13 -13.47
CA THR A 392 8.71 -14.15 -13.14
C THR A 392 9.00 -14.13 -11.64
N ILE A 393 7.95 -14.14 -10.80
CA ILE A 393 8.11 -14.18 -9.34
C ILE A 393 8.97 -15.38 -8.92
N ASN A 394 8.65 -16.58 -9.44
CA ASN A 394 9.34 -17.80 -9.05
C ASN A 394 10.72 -17.98 -9.74
N ARG A 395 11.01 -17.25 -10.83
CA ARG A 395 12.35 -17.16 -11.42
C ARG A 395 13.36 -16.47 -10.50
N TRP A 396 12.91 -15.49 -9.71
CA TRP A 396 13.73 -14.75 -8.74
C TRP A 396 13.63 -15.31 -7.31
N HIS A 397 13.12 -16.54 -7.16
CA HIS A 397 12.93 -17.15 -5.85
C HIS A 397 14.23 -17.71 -5.29
N THR A 398 14.63 -17.27 -4.10
CA THR A 398 15.85 -17.68 -3.41
C THR A 398 15.76 -19.06 -2.74
N CYS A 399 14.55 -19.53 -2.43
CA CYS A 399 14.30 -20.75 -1.66
C CYS A 399 13.34 -21.75 -2.37
N PRO A 400 13.53 -22.08 -3.67
CA PRO A 400 12.61 -22.95 -4.40
C PRO A 400 12.59 -24.41 -3.87
N ASN A 401 13.64 -24.86 -3.19
CA ASN A 401 13.69 -26.19 -2.59
C ASN A 401 12.87 -26.30 -1.28
N SER A 402 12.40 -25.17 -0.75
CA SER A 402 11.55 -25.11 0.43
C SER A 402 10.07 -24.98 0.10
N GLY A 403 9.74 -24.50 -1.09
CA GLY A 403 8.36 -24.30 -1.55
C GLY A 403 8.27 -23.30 -2.69
N ARG A 404 7.06 -23.08 -3.17
CA ARG A 404 6.75 -22.11 -4.23
C ARG A 404 6.21 -20.83 -3.63
N ILE A 405 6.47 -19.69 -4.25
CA ILE A 405 5.82 -18.43 -3.93
C ILE A 405 4.43 -18.42 -4.58
N ASN A 406 3.37 -18.46 -3.77
CA ASN A 406 1.99 -18.53 -4.24
C ASN A 406 1.23 -17.22 -4.08
N ALA A 407 1.54 -16.41 -3.07
CA ALA A 407 0.77 -15.24 -2.70
C ALA A 407 1.66 -14.00 -2.47
N SER A 408 1.03 -12.87 -2.21
CA SER A 408 1.68 -11.62 -1.79
C SER A 408 0.92 -11.01 -0.62
N ASN A 409 1.54 -10.03 0.06
CA ASN A 409 0.84 -9.12 0.97
C ASN A 409 -0.16 -8.20 0.24
N PRO A 410 -0.94 -7.34 0.94
CA PRO A 410 -1.99 -6.52 0.35
C PRO A 410 -1.55 -5.59 -0.78
N CYS A 411 -0.34 -5.05 -0.71
CA CYS A 411 0.18 -4.08 -1.67
C CYS A 411 1.13 -4.70 -2.72
N SER A 412 1.26 -6.04 -2.72
CA SER A 412 2.05 -6.85 -3.66
C SER A 412 3.57 -6.61 -3.66
N GLU A 413 4.13 -5.95 -2.65
CA GLU A 413 5.59 -5.78 -2.53
C GLU A 413 6.27 -6.96 -1.83
N TYR A 414 5.60 -7.64 -0.91
CA TYR A 414 6.14 -8.81 -0.23
C TYR A 414 5.67 -10.09 -0.91
N MET A 415 6.59 -10.81 -1.51
CA MET A 415 6.35 -12.08 -2.21
C MET A 415 7.41 -13.09 -1.77
N PHE A 416 6.99 -14.05 -0.98
CA PHE A 416 7.85 -15.09 -0.43
C PHE A 416 7.05 -16.35 -0.14
N LEU A 417 7.65 -17.32 0.58
CA LEU A 417 6.98 -18.56 0.96
C LEU A 417 5.71 -18.30 1.78
N ASP A 418 4.75 -19.18 1.63
CA ASP A 418 3.52 -19.17 2.42
C ASP A 418 3.83 -19.30 3.92
N ASP A 419 2.94 -18.78 4.77
CA ASP A 419 3.06 -18.77 6.21
C ASP A 419 4.37 -18.10 6.69
N THR A 420 4.65 -16.91 6.16
CA THR A 420 5.79 -16.06 6.55
C THR A 420 5.35 -14.63 6.79
N ALA A 421 6.21 -13.87 7.46
CA ALA A 421 5.99 -12.46 7.74
C ALA A 421 7.25 -11.63 7.46
N CYS A 422 7.03 -10.37 7.12
CA CYS A 422 8.08 -9.42 6.81
C CYS A 422 7.91 -8.14 7.62
N ASN A 423 8.92 -7.75 8.39
CA ASN A 423 8.99 -6.39 8.92
C ASN A 423 9.66 -5.47 7.91
N LEU A 424 9.22 -4.20 7.88
CA LEU A 424 9.63 -3.24 6.87
C LEU A 424 10.32 -2.04 7.49
N ALA A 425 11.27 -1.48 6.73
CA ALA A 425 11.81 -0.14 6.97
C ALA A 425 12.03 0.55 5.62
N SER A 426 11.95 1.88 5.60
CA SER A 426 12.17 2.66 4.38
C SER A 426 13.07 3.84 4.66
N ILE A 427 14.03 4.07 3.75
CA ILE A 427 15.03 5.13 3.80
C ILE A 427 14.52 6.33 3.00
N ASN A 428 14.65 7.54 3.53
CA ASN A 428 14.31 8.78 2.83
C ASN A 428 15.46 9.20 1.90
N LEU A 429 15.33 8.99 0.61
CA LEU A 429 16.39 9.26 -0.37
C LEU A 429 16.85 10.73 -0.38
N MET A 430 15.96 11.69 -0.18
CA MET A 430 16.29 13.11 -0.18
C MET A 430 17.31 13.50 0.89
N LYS A 431 17.39 12.78 2.00
CA LYS A 431 18.34 13.04 3.10
C LYS A 431 19.79 12.69 2.76
N PHE A 432 20.02 12.04 1.65
CA PHE A 432 21.36 11.66 1.16
C PHE A 432 21.78 12.46 -0.07
N ARG A 433 20.96 13.40 -0.53
CA ARG A 433 21.32 14.39 -1.55
C ARG A 433 22.09 15.51 -0.88
N LYS A 434 23.36 15.70 -1.29
CA LYS A 434 24.20 16.81 -0.82
C LYS A 434 23.74 18.14 -1.45
N PRO A 435 24.15 19.29 -0.86
CA PRO A 435 23.80 20.60 -1.41
C PRO A 435 24.28 20.82 -2.87
N ASP A 436 25.36 20.19 -3.27
CA ASP A 436 25.91 20.21 -4.63
C ASP A 436 25.21 19.29 -5.63
N GLY A 437 24.16 18.56 -5.18
CA GLY A 437 23.40 17.61 -5.99
C GLY A 437 24.00 16.20 -6.04
N VAL A 438 25.17 15.98 -5.45
CA VAL A 438 25.77 14.64 -5.41
C VAL A 438 25.07 13.77 -4.37
N PHE A 439 24.73 12.54 -4.72
CA PHE A 439 24.15 11.59 -3.79
C PHE A 439 25.24 10.95 -2.90
N ASP A 440 25.04 10.94 -1.60
CA ASP A 440 25.97 10.39 -0.60
C ASP A 440 25.81 8.87 -0.46
N VAL A 441 26.46 8.14 -1.34
CA VAL A 441 26.39 6.67 -1.42
C VAL A 441 26.84 6.00 -0.12
N GLU A 442 27.91 6.49 0.49
CA GLU A 442 28.52 5.85 1.66
C GLU A 442 27.58 5.99 2.90
N ARG A 443 27.06 7.20 3.13
CA ARG A 443 26.07 7.41 4.21
C ARG A 443 24.76 6.66 3.93
N PHE A 444 24.30 6.60 2.67
CA PHE A 444 23.12 5.84 2.29
C PHE A 444 23.31 4.34 2.58
N ALA A 445 24.42 3.74 2.17
CA ALA A 445 24.73 2.34 2.44
C ALA A 445 24.87 2.06 3.95
N ALA A 446 25.45 2.99 4.71
CA ALA A 446 25.55 2.90 6.17
C ALA A 446 24.16 2.94 6.84
N ALA A 447 23.27 3.82 6.41
CA ALA A 447 21.89 3.86 6.92
C ALA A 447 21.13 2.56 6.59
N CYS A 448 21.26 2.04 5.37
CA CYS A 448 20.71 0.74 4.99
C CYS A 448 21.20 -0.37 5.93
N ARG A 449 22.51 -0.39 6.25
CA ARG A 449 23.10 -1.37 7.18
C ARG A 449 22.48 -1.27 8.58
N ILE A 450 22.36 -0.08 9.17
CA ILE A 450 21.80 0.11 10.52
C ILE A 450 20.34 -0.37 10.57
N PHE A 451 19.49 0.06 9.62
CA PHE A 451 18.10 -0.38 9.59
C PHE A 451 17.96 -1.88 9.32
N PHE A 452 18.82 -2.45 8.48
CA PHE A 452 18.78 -3.89 8.18
C PHE A 452 19.14 -4.73 9.40
N ILE A 453 20.17 -4.34 10.17
CA ILE A 453 20.51 -4.97 11.44
C ILE A 453 19.33 -4.88 12.42
N ALA A 454 18.69 -3.70 12.53
CA ALA A 454 17.52 -3.52 13.39
C ALA A 454 16.38 -4.46 13.00
N GLN A 455 16.09 -4.58 11.70
CA GLN A 455 15.06 -5.48 11.18
C GLN A 455 15.37 -6.96 11.46
N GLU A 456 16.63 -7.35 11.35
CA GLU A 456 17.06 -8.73 11.64
C GLU A 456 16.90 -9.10 13.12
N ILE A 457 17.31 -8.21 14.03
CA ILE A 457 17.14 -8.41 15.48
C ILE A 457 15.65 -8.58 15.82
N LEU A 458 14.76 -7.85 15.20
CA LEU A 458 13.31 -7.93 15.44
C LEU A 458 12.71 -9.31 15.14
N VAL A 459 13.30 -10.13 14.27
CA VAL A 459 12.68 -11.39 13.81
C VAL A 459 12.40 -12.35 14.97
N ASP A 460 13.37 -12.60 15.84
CA ASP A 460 13.22 -13.54 16.95
C ASP A 460 12.64 -12.91 18.23
N HIS A 461 12.63 -11.56 18.29
CA HIS A 461 11.97 -10.81 19.35
C HIS A 461 10.53 -10.39 19.00
N ALA A 462 10.00 -10.89 17.88
CA ALA A 462 8.63 -10.69 17.47
C ALA A 462 7.75 -11.91 17.74
N SER A 463 6.43 -11.68 17.82
CA SER A 463 5.43 -12.74 17.81
C SER A 463 4.52 -12.65 16.58
N TYR A 464 3.89 -13.78 16.29
CA TYR A 464 3.15 -14.03 15.06
C TYR A 464 1.81 -14.73 15.39
N PRO A 465 0.76 -14.58 14.57
CA PRO A 465 -0.59 -15.06 14.89
C PRO A 465 -0.72 -16.59 14.88
N THR A 466 0.18 -17.30 14.18
CA THR A 466 0.17 -18.76 14.11
C THR A 466 1.56 -19.34 14.36
N ALA A 467 1.61 -20.56 14.87
CA ALA A 467 2.85 -21.30 15.07
C ALA A 467 3.61 -21.54 13.75
N ARG A 468 2.90 -21.74 12.63
CA ARG A 468 3.51 -21.90 11.29
C ARG A 468 4.27 -20.65 10.86
N ILE A 469 3.64 -19.48 11.02
CA ILE A 469 4.27 -18.20 10.64
C ILE A 469 5.48 -17.93 11.56
N ALA A 470 5.38 -18.16 12.86
CA ALA A 470 6.50 -17.99 13.79
C ALA A 470 7.70 -18.85 13.40
N ARG A 471 7.46 -20.12 13.10
CA ARG A 471 8.49 -21.07 12.66
C ARG A 471 9.15 -20.67 11.36
N ASN A 472 8.36 -20.40 10.33
CA ASN A 472 8.87 -20.06 9.01
C ASN A 472 9.58 -18.70 8.99
N SER A 473 9.09 -17.72 9.77
CA SER A 473 9.77 -16.43 9.91
C SER A 473 11.14 -16.58 10.56
N HIS A 474 11.30 -17.48 11.56
CA HIS A 474 12.59 -17.81 12.11
C HIS A 474 13.48 -18.55 11.09
N LEU A 475 12.97 -19.60 10.42
CA LEU A 475 13.73 -20.44 9.50
C LEU A 475 14.30 -19.70 8.31
N TYR A 476 13.56 -18.71 7.77
CA TYR A 476 13.89 -18.01 6.52
C TYR A 476 14.22 -16.53 6.71
N ARG A 477 13.83 -15.91 7.79
CA ARG A 477 14.17 -14.53 8.21
C ARG A 477 13.94 -13.48 7.10
N PRO A 478 12.76 -13.44 6.45
CA PRO A 478 12.52 -12.48 5.39
C PRO A 478 12.36 -11.06 5.91
N LEU A 479 13.06 -10.12 5.28
CA LEU A 479 13.05 -8.69 5.59
C LEU A 479 12.62 -7.87 4.37
N GLY A 480 12.17 -6.64 4.62
CA GLY A 480 11.73 -5.71 3.60
C GLY A 480 12.30 -4.31 3.80
N LEU A 481 13.61 -4.12 3.53
CA LEU A 481 14.19 -2.79 3.44
C LEU A 481 13.83 -2.16 2.10
N GLY A 482 13.38 -0.91 2.10
CA GLY A 482 13.06 -0.13 0.92
C GLY A 482 13.46 1.33 1.06
N TYR A 483 12.94 2.16 0.16
CA TYR A 483 13.11 3.61 0.22
C TYR A 483 11.81 4.34 -0.05
N SER A 484 11.82 5.66 0.20
CA SER A 484 10.77 6.61 -0.13
C SER A 484 11.38 7.85 -0.75
N ASN A 485 10.53 8.69 -1.36
CA ASN A 485 10.90 10.00 -1.85
C ASN A 485 11.72 10.00 -3.15
N LEU A 486 11.60 8.95 -3.99
CA LEU A 486 12.29 8.90 -5.28
C LEU A 486 11.81 10.02 -6.21
N GLY A 487 10.50 10.24 -6.34
CA GLY A 487 9.94 11.28 -7.20
C GLY A 487 10.47 12.67 -6.85
N SER A 488 10.59 12.98 -5.56
CA SER A 488 11.17 14.24 -5.09
C SER A 488 12.66 14.34 -5.41
N LEU A 489 13.42 13.26 -5.24
CA LEU A 489 14.84 13.26 -5.58
C LEU A 489 15.08 13.56 -7.07
N LEU A 490 14.31 12.90 -7.95
CA LEU A 490 14.37 13.16 -9.39
C LEU A 490 14.04 14.62 -9.70
N MET A 491 12.95 15.14 -9.15
CA MET A 491 12.54 16.54 -9.32
C MET A 491 13.62 17.51 -8.82
N ALA A 492 14.19 17.27 -7.62
CA ALA A 492 15.23 18.09 -7.03
C ALA A 492 16.52 18.14 -7.89
N ASP A 493 16.81 17.05 -8.60
CA ASP A 493 17.94 16.96 -9.52
C ASP A 493 17.61 17.49 -10.93
N GLY A 494 16.43 18.04 -11.14
CA GLY A 494 15.97 18.54 -12.44
C GLY A 494 15.73 17.44 -13.47
N LEU A 495 15.48 16.21 -13.03
CA LEU A 495 15.22 15.04 -13.88
C LEU A 495 13.71 14.77 -13.98
N ALA A 496 13.24 14.62 -15.21
CA ALA A 496 11.87 14.15 -15.40
C ALA A 496 11.72 12.69 -14.96
N TYR A 497 10.58 12.36 -14.33
CA TYR A 497 10.26 10.97 -13.97
C TYR A 497 10.23 10.04 -15.20
N ASP A 498 9.70 10.51 -16.32
CA ASP A 498 9.74 9.84 -17.63
C ASP A 498 11.02 10.23 -18.42
N SER A 499 12.18 9.81 -17.93
CA SER A 499 13.45 10.00 -18.63
C SER A 499 14.41 8.85 -18.40
N ASP A 500 15.33 8.61 -19.33
CA ASP A 500 16.36 7.58 -19.21
C ASP A 500 17.29 7.87 -18.03
N ALA A 501 17.65 9.14 -17.82
CA ALA A 501 18.44 9.56 -16.66
C ALA A 501 17.72 9.27 -15.33
N GLY A 502 16.41 9.54 -15.24
CA GLY A 502 15.60 9.23 -14.08
C GLY A 502 15.52 7.72 -13.82
N ARG A 503 15.30 6.92 -14.85
CA ARG A 503 15.31 5.45 -14.78
C ARG A 503 16.68 4.90 -14.39
N GLY A 504 17.75 5.44 -14.95
CA GLY A 504 19.13 5.07 -14.62
C GLY A 504 19.47 5.37 -13.16
N LEU A 505 19.08 6.55 -12.65
CA LEU A 505 19.25 6.92 -11.24
C LEU A 505 18.46 5.96 -10.32
N CYS A 506 17.20 5.68 -10.63
CA CYS A 506 16.36 4.75 -9.90
C CYS A 506 17.00 3.35 -9.84
N GLY A 507 17.41 2.80 -10.97
CA GLY A 507 18.07 1.49 -11.06
C GLY A 507 19.33 1.41 -10.21
N ALA A 508 20.20 2.42 -10.29
CA ALA A 508 21.45 2.46 -9.53
C ALA A 508 21.21 2.55 -8.01
N LEU A 509 20.32 3.45 -7.56
CA LEU A 509 19.99 3.57 -6.13
C LEU A 509 19.34 2.32 -5.58
N THR A 510 18.47 1.68 -6.35
CA THR A 510 17.84 0.41 -5.96
C THR A 510 18.87 -0.71 -5.89
N ALA A 511 19.82 -0.76 -6.84
CA ALA A 511 20.93 -1.72 -6.83
C ALA A 511 21.86 -1.53 -5.61
N ILE A 512 22.15 -0.30 -5.23
CA ILE A 512 22.97 0.02 -4.05
C ILE A 512 22.23 -0.36 -2.76
N LEU A 513 20.95 -0.02 -2.61
CA LEU A 513 20.12 -0.40 -1.46
C LEU A 513 20.10 -1.92 -1.28
N HIS A 514 19.77 -2.65 -2.33
CA HIS A 514 19.66 -4.12 -2.29
C HIS A 514 21.03 -4.78 -2.08
N GLY A 515 22.08 -4.22 -2.68
CA GLY A 515 23.44 -4.65 -2.45
C GLY A 515 23.88 -4.42 -1.00
N ALA A 516 23.63 -3.24 -0.42
CA ALA A 516 23.95 -2.93 0.97
C ALA A 516 23.20 -3.87 1.94
N ALA A 517 21.91 -4.13 1.69
CA ALA A 517 21.11 -5.06 2.48
C ALA A 517 21.68 -6.50 2.44
N ASN A 518 22.00 -7.03 1.25
CA ASN A 518 22.53 -8.40 1.14
C ASN A 518 23.98 -8.51 1.61
N ARG A 519 24.81 -7.47 1.46
CA ARG A 519 26.13 -7.41 2.07
C ARG A 519 26.04 -7.51 3.60
N THR A 520 25.12 -6.75 4.20
CA THR A 520 24.85 -6.81 5.64
C THR A 520 24.29 -8.18 6.05
N SER A 521 23.42 -8.79 5.22
CA SER A 521 22.93 -10.15 5.45
C SER A 521 24.08 -11.19 5.48
N ALA A 522 25.08 -11.04 4.60
CA ALA A 522 26.26 -11.91 4.62
C ALA A 522 27.16 -11.62 5.84
N GLU A 523 27.31 -10.36 6.25
CA GLU A 523 28.00 -9.96 7.48
C GLU A 523 27.32 -10.57 8.73
N LEU A 524 25.99 -10.49 8.79
CA LEU A 524 25.21 -11.09 9.87
C LEU A 524 25.29 -12.63 9.86
N ALA A 525 25.38 -13.24 8.66
CA ALA A 525 25.64 -14.68 8.56
C ALA A 525 27.02 -15.07 9.13
N ALA A 526 28.03 -14.22 8.96
CA ALA A 526 29.34 -14.40 9.59
C ALA A 526 29.28 -14.24 11.13
N ALA A 527 28.40 -13.35 11.62
CA ALA A 527 28.27 -13.03 13.06
C ALA A 527 27.42 -14.04 13.85
N VAL A 528 26.29 -14.47 13.28
CA VAL A 528 25.31 -15.30 14.00
C VAL A 528 24.83 -16.52 13.20
N GLY A 529 25.49 -16.83 12.07
CA GLY A 529 25.16 -17.94 11.17
C GLY A 529 24.13 -17.59 10.11
N PRO A 530 24.09 -18.30 8.98
CA PRO A 530 23.09 -18.13 7.94
C PRO A 530 21.70 -18.56 8.44
N PHE A 531 20.64 -18.19 7.69
CA PHE A 531 19.28 -18.66 8.01
C PHE A 531 19.22 -20.21 7.89
N GLU A 532 18.39 -20.85 8.71
CA GLU A 532 18.38 -22.33 8.82
C GLU A 532 18.07 -23.04 7.49
N GLY A 533 17.17 -22.48 6.68
CA GLY A 533 16.85 -23.00 5.35
C GLY A 533 17.93 -22.79 4.29
N PHE A 534 19.04 -22.11 4.60
CA PHE A 534 20.07 -21.75 3.61
C PHE A 534 20.76 -22.97 3.00
N ALA A 535 21.13 -23.97 3.80
CA ALA A 535 21.86 -25.15 3.31
C ALA A 535 21.08 -25.87 2.17
N ALA A 536 19.77 -26.01 2.33
CA ALA A 536 18.90 -26.62 1.30
C ALA A 536 18.73 -25.74 0.05
N ASN A 537 18.90 -24.42 0.17
CA ASN A 537 18.66 -23.45 -0.89
C ASN A 537 19.92 -22.69 -1.32
N ARG A 538 21.11 -23.16 -0.94
CA ARG A 538 22.37 -22.46 -1.18
C ARG A 538 22.60 -22.16 -2.66
N GLU A 539 22.49 -23.16 -3.52
CA GLU A 539 22.76 -22.99 -4.95
C GLU A 539 21.69 -22.09 -5.65
N PRO A 540 20.38 -22.29 -5.45
CA PRO A 540 19.37 -21.38 -5.97
C PRO A 540 19.58 -19.93 -5.50
N MET A 541 19.87 -19.72 -4.23
CA MET A 541 20.07 -18.38 -3.69
C MET A 541 21.30 -17.70 -4.30
N LEU A 542 22.44 -18.40 -4.39
CA LEU A 542 23.63 -17.88 -5.04
C LEU A 542 23.40 -17.56 -6.52
N ALA A 543 22.61 -18.39 -7.22
CA ALA A 543 22.23 -18.14 -8.62
C ALA A 543 21.40 -16.84 -8.74
N VAL A 544 20.42 -16.64 -7.87
CA VAL A 544 19.63 -15.39 -7.85
C VAL A 544 20.51 -14.18 -7.55
N MET A 545 21.46 -14.25 -6.61
CA MET A 545 22.40 -13.17 -6.33
C MET A 545 23.27 -12.85 -7.56
N GLN A 546 23.68 -13.86 -8.34
CA GLN A 546 24.39 -13.65 -9.61
C GLN A 546 23.51 -12.96 -10.65
N MET A 547 22.20 -13.28 -10.70
CA MET A 547 21.25 -12.60 -11.58
C MET A 547 21.14 -11.11 -11.22
N HIS A 548 21.02 -10.77 -9.94
CA HIS A 548 21.02 -9.37 -9.48
C HIS A 548 22.31 -8.65 -9.86
N ARG A 549 23.47 -9.27 -9.62
CA ARG A 549 24.77 -8.69 -10.03
C ARG A 549 24.86 -8.47 -11.55
N ALA A 550 24.43 -9.43 -12.35
CA ALA A 550 24.42 -9.31 -13.81
C ALA A 550 23.48 -8.20 -14.31
N ALA A 551 22.38 -7.95 -13.59
CA ALA A 551 21.47 -6.85 -13.91
C ALA A 551 22.11 -5.47 -13.76
N VAL A 552 23.12 -5.30 -12.90
CA VAL A 552 23.83 -4.02 -12.73
C VAL A 552 24.40 -3.50 -14.06
N GLU A 553 24.88 -4.41 -14.92
CA GLU A 553 25.42 -4.05 -16.22
C GLU A 553 24.37 -3.55 -17.23
N LYS A 554 23.09 -3.68 -16.88
CA LYS A 554 21.94 -3.24 -17.70
C LYS A 554 21.32 -1.93 -17.21
N ILE A 555 21.88 -1.32 -16.16
CA ILE A 555 21.45 0.01 -15.72
C ILE A 555 21.70 1.00 -16.85
N ASP A 556 20.72 1.87 -17.10
CA ASP A 556 20.77 2.83 -18.19
C ASP A 556 22.06 3.67 -18.14
N PRO A 557 22.81 3.80 -19.23
CA PRO A 557 24.08 4.53 -19.28
C PRO A 557 23.95 6.04 -18.99
N ALA A 558 22.74 6.61 -19.03
CA ALA A 558 22.48 7.96 -18.56
C ALA A 558 22.64 8.12 -17.04
N CYS A 559 22.74 7.02 -16.31
CA CYS A 559 23.05 7.02 -14.88
C CYS A 559 24.44 7.64 -14.60
N PRO A 560 24.60 8.49 -13.56
CA PRO A 560 25.90 8.98 -13.15
C PRO A 560 26.88 7.84 -12.88
N LYS A 561 28.05 7.93 -13.51
CA LYS A 561 29.07 6.86 -13.46
C LYS A 561 29.44 6.42 -12.05
N TYR A 562 29.57 7.37 -11.09
CA TYR A 562 29.93 7.05 -9.71
C TYR A 562 28.90 6.16 -9.00
N LEU A 563 27.62 6.29 -9.33
CA LEU A 563 26.54 5.44 -8.81
C LEU A 563 26.61 4.04 -9.42
N HIS A 564 26.85 3.95 -10.71
CA HIS A 564 27.01 2.67 -11.39
C HIS A 564 28.23 1.89 -10.86
N ASP A 565 29.36 2.59 -10.65
CA ASP A 565 30.57 1.99 -10.08
C ASP A 565 30.33 1.55 -8.62
N ALA A 566 29.56 2.30 -7.84
CA ALA A 566 29.18 1.94 -6.48
C ALA A 566 28.27 0.69 -6.45
N ALA A 567 27.29 0.62 -7.36
CA ALA A 567 26.44 -0.54 -7.51
C ALA A 567 27.27 -1.81 -7.86
N ARG A 568 28.22 -1.71 -8.76
CA ARG A 568 29.14 -2.82 -9.06
C ARG A 568 29.91 -3.29 -7.83
N ARG A 569 30.56 -2.36 -7.12
CA ARG A 569 31.38 -2.71 -5.95
C ARG A 569 30.56 -3.44 -4.90
N VAL A 570 29.41 -2.88 -4.52
CA VAL A 570 28.60 -3.48 -3.46
C VAL A 570 28.11 -4.88 -3.85
N TRP A 571 27.75 -5.11 -5.13
CA TRP A 571 27.33 -6.43 -5.60
C TRP A 571 28.48 -7.45 -5.72
N ASP A 572 29.71 -7.01 -6.04
CA ASP A 572 30.89 -7.87 -6.00
C ASP A 572 31.17 -8.29 -4.54
N GLU A 573 31.03 -7.39 -3.56
CA GLU A 573 31.14 -7.68 -2.12
C GLU A 573 30.04 -8.65 -1.64
N VAL A 574 28.78 -8.49 -2.11
CA VAL A 574 27.66 -9.40 -1.83
C VAL A 574 27.99 -10.82 -2.26
N LEU A 575 28.49 -10.99 -3.51
CA LEU A 575 28.82 -12.33 -4.02
C LEU A 575 29.99 -12.96 -3.27
N ALA A 576 31.01 -12.18 -2.91
CA ALA A 576 32.16 -12.67 -2.14
C ALA A 576 31.73 -13.13 -0.75
N GLY A 577 31.03 -12.27 0.01
CA GLY A 577 30.55 -12.58 1.35
C GLY A 577 29.56 -13.76 1.39
N GLY A 578 28.60 -13.78 0.43
CA GLY A 578 27.63 -14.87 0.36
C GLY A 578 28.20 -16.23 0.02
N ARG A 579 29.27 -16.31 -0.79
CA ARG A 579 29.99 -17.58 -1.04
C ARG A 579 30.72 -18.08 0.21
N GLN A 580 31.26 -17.17 1.00
CA GLN A 580 32.05 -17.48 2.18
C GLN A 580 31.18 -17.83 3.39
N HIS A 581 30.17 -17.01 3.69
CA HIS A 581 29.39 -17.08 4.94
C HIS A 581 27.93 -17.50 4.72
N GLY A 582 27.42 -17.49 3.48
CA GLY A 582 25.99 -17.55 3.20
C GLY A 582 25.30 -16.22 3.49
N TYR A 583 23.98 -16.25 3.64
CA TYR A 583 23.17 -15.09 3.98
C TYR A 583 22.32 -15.37 5.22
N ARG A 584 22.12 -14.34 6.05
CA ARG A 584 21.28 -14.44 7.26
C ARG A 584 19.79 -14.38 6.91
N ASN A 585 19.43 -13.84 5.76
CA ASN A 585 18.04 -13.54 5.36
C ASN A 585 17.77 -14.11 3.96
N ALA A 586 16.69 -14.85 3.82
CA ALA A 586 16.28 -15.43 2.54
C ALA A 586 15.68 -14.35 1.58
N GLN A 587 15.16 -13.26 2.14
CA GLN A 587 14.72 -12.07 1.42
C GLN A 587 15.14 -10.82 2.18
N ALA A 588 15.53 -9.75 1.46
CA ALA A 588 16.15 -8.57 2.06
C ALA A 588 15.36 -7.28 1.79
N THR A 589 14.79 -7.10 0.60
CA THR A 589 14.25 -5.81 0.15
C THR A 589 12.87 -5.91 -0.48
N VAL A 590 12.08 -4.85 -0.29
CA VAL A 590 10.82 -4.58 -0.97
C VAL A 590 10.70 -3.08 -1.23
N LEU A 591 9.93 -2.64 -2.23
CA LEU A 591 9.51 -1.26 -2.31
C LEU A 591 8.06 -1.13 -1.84
N ALA A 592 7.93 -0.76 -0.56
CA ALA A 592 6.64 -0.56 0.09
C ALA A 592 5.99 0.77 -0.33
N PRO A 593 4.66 0.92 -0.21
CA PRO A 593 3.98 2.18 -0.56
C PRO A 593 4.31 3.34 0.39
N THR A 594 4.87 3.09 1.56
CA THR A 594 5.30 4.07 2.58
C THR A 594 4.27 5.13 2.98
N GLY A 595 2.96 4.85 2.80
CA GLY A 595 1.89 5.85 2.91
C GLY A 595 1.92 6.74 4.16
N THR A 596 1.93 6.15 5.36
CA THR A 596 1.93 6.92 6.63
C THR A 596 3.33 7.34 7.04
N ILE A 597 4.33 6.48 6.84
CA ILE A 597 5.71 6.78 7.28
C ILE A 597 6.39 7.84 6.40
N SER A 598 5.96 8.03 5.16
CA SER A 598 6.43 9.16 4.34
C SER A 598 6.07 10.51 4.95
N PHE A 599 4.85 10.64 5.49
CA PHE A 599 4.48 11.87 6.21
C PHE A 599 5.27 12.06 7.50
N LEU A 600 5.60 10.96 8.21
CA LEU A 600 6.49 11.01 9.37
C LEU A 600 7.90 11.51 8.98
N MET A 601 8.37 11.16 7.79
CA MET A 601 9.70 11.52 7.28
C MET A 601 9.71 12.82 6.46
N ASP A 602 8.61 13.56 6.39
CA ASP A 602 8.45 14.77 5.55
C ASP A 602 8.80 14.53 4.07
N CYS A 603 8.39 13.38 3.54
CA CYS A 603 8.56 13.06 2.12
C CYS A 603 7.40 13.63 1.30
N ASP A 604 7.69 14.37 0.25
CA ASP A 604 6.68 14.85 -0.71
C ASP A 604 6.12 13.71 -1.58
N THR A 605 6.93 12.68 -1.88
CA THR A 605 6.53 11.51 -2.64
C THR A 605 6.73 10.21 -1.86
N THR A 606 5.92 9.19 -2.15
CA THR A 606 5.87 7.92 -1.42
C THR A 606 6.54 6.80 -2.23
N GLY A 607 7.38 5.97 -1.59
CA GLY A 607 8.03 4.84 -2.25
C GLY A 607 8.74 5.23 -3.54
N ILE A 608 8.45 4.50 -4.61
CA ILE A 608 8.93 4.74 -5.98
C ILE A 608 7.99 5.65 -6.80
N GLU A 609 6.89 6.13 -6.18
CA GLU A 609 5.89 6.92 -6.89
C GLU A 609 6.43 8.29 -7.31
N PRO A 610 5.98 8.84 -8.47
CA PRO A 610 6.09 10.27 -8.72
C PRO A 610 5.14 11.03 -7.80
N ASP A 611 5.18 12.35 -7.80
CA ASP A 611 4.12 13.10 -7.11
C ASP A 611 2.76 12.87 -7.79
N ILE A 612 1.71 12.81 -6.98
CA ILE A 612 0.33 12.71 -7.47
C ILE A 612 -0.10 14.01 -8.14
N ALA A 613 0.20 15.15 -7.50
CA ALA A 613 0.02 16.51 -7.98
C ALA A 613 0.88 17.45 -7.14
N LEU A 614 1.35 18.56 -7.70
CA LEU A 614 2.12 19.58 -6.97
C LEU A 614 1.30 20.21 -5.83
N VAL A 615 -0.01 20.33 -6.03
CA VAL A 615 -0.97 20.70 -4.99
C VAL A 615 -2.00 19.58 -4.87
N LYS A 616 -2.12 19.01 -3.69
CA LYS A 616 -3.01 17.86 -3.44
C LYS A 616 -3.84 18.08 -2.18
N TYR A 617 -5.04 17.52 -2.20
CA TYR A 617 -6.00 17.59 -1.12
C TYR A 617 -6.20 16.19 -0.55
N LYS A 618 -5.88 16.00 0.72
CA LYS A 618 -6.01 14.70 1.40
C LYS A 618 -7.22 14.73 2.31
N GLN A 619 -8.14 13.79 2.10
CA GLN A 619 -9.24 13.53 3.02
C GLN A 619 -8.72 12.79 4.26
N LEU A 620 -8.94 13.33 5.44
CA LEU A 620 -8.52 12.74 6.70
C LEU A 620 -9.56 11.73 7.20
N ALA A 621 -9.10 10.66 7.87
CA ALA A 621 -9.99 9.70 8.50
C ALA A 621 -10.73 10.37 9.68
N GLY A 622 -11.97 10.74 9.48
CA GLY A 622 -12.79 11.50 10.43
C GLY A 622 -13.41 12.76 9.82
N GLY A 623 -13.18 12.99 8.51
CA GLY A 623 -13.61 14.19 7.80
C GLY A 623 -12.54 15.30 7.85
N GLY A 624 -12.60 16.21 6.89
CA GLY A 624 -11.65 17.31 6.74
C GLY A 624 -10.65 17.09 5.59
N MET A 625 -10.30 18.20 4.92
CA MET A 625 -9.38 18.24 3.78
C MET A 625 -8.10 18.96 4.17
N LEU A 626 -6.96 18.35 3.91
CA LEU A 626 -5.65 18.97 4.13
C LEU A 626 -5.04 19.31 2.76
N LYS A 627 -4.81 20.63 2.50
CA LYS A 627 -4.02 21.07 1.33
C LYS A 627 -2.55 20.80 1.60
N ILE A 628 -1.90 20.09 0.70
CA ILE A 628 -0.47 19.75 0.75
C ILE A 628 0.16 20.30 -0.52
N VAL A 629 1.14 21.18 -0.38
CA VAL A 629 1.94 21.74 -1.48
C VAL A 629 3.30 21.07 -1.47
N ASN A 630 3.80 20.65 -2.65
CA ASN A 630 5.09 20.01 -2.80
C ASN A 630 6.24 20.95 -2.41
N GLN A 631 7.04 20.55 -1.43
CA GLN A 631 8.14 21.37 -0.88
C GLN A 631 9.44 21.25 -1.69
N THR A 632 9.51 20.31 -2.63
CA THR A 632 10.70 20.09 -3.47
C THR A 632 10.77 21.06 -4.65
N VAL A 633 9.65 21.64 -5.09
CA VAL A 633 9.58 22.54 -6.25
C VAL A 633 10.59 23.70 -6.18
N PRO A 634 10.73 24.43 -5.06
CA PRO A 634 11.71 25.53 -4.98
C PRO A 634 13.16 25.06 -5.23
N LEU A 635 13.53 23.90 -4.68
CA LEU A 635 14.86 23.32 -4.88
C LEU A 635 15.08 22.93 -6.34
N ALA A 636 14.08 22.31 -6.96
CA ALA A 636 14.13 21.91 -8.37
C ALA A 636 14.33 23.13 -9.30
N LEU A 637 13.59 24.21 -9.05
CA LEU A 637 13.72 25.46 -9.83
C LEU A 637 15.13 26.06 -9.71
N ARG A 638 15.70 26.08 -8.49
CA ARG A 638 17.09 26.53 -8.28
C ARG A 638 18.10 25.65 -9.01
N THR A 639 17.93 24.32 -8.94
CA THR A 639 18.78 23.36 -9.68
C THR A 639 18.70 23.59 -11.19
N LEU A 640 17.55 23.99 -11.73
CA LEU A 640 17.33 24.32 -13.13
C LEU A 640 17.84 25.72 -13.51
N GLY A 641 18.40 26.50 -12.57
CA GLY A 641 19.06 27.79 -12.80
C GLY A 641 18.12 29.01 -12.80
N TYR A 642 16.95 28.92 -12.13
CA TYR A 642 16.09 30.07 -11.89
C TYR A 642 16.60 30.90 -10.70
N ASP A 643 16.53 32.22 -10.82
CA ASP A 643 16.81 33.15 -9.71
C ASP A 643 15.66 33.23 -8.70
N GLU A 644 15.94 33.76 -7.50
CA GLU A 644 14.93 33.79 -6.40
C GLU A 644 13.64 34.54 -6.79
N PRO A 645 13.69 35.70 -7.48
CA PRO A 645 12.44 36.38 -7.91
C PRO A 645 11.59 35.51 -8.86
N SER A 646 12.22 34.75 -9.76
CA SER A 646 11.53 33.81 -10.65
C SER A 646 10.94 32.66 -9.88
N VAL A 647 11.68 32.08 -8.90
CA VAL A 647 11.19 31.02 -8.02
C VAL A 647 9.96 31.48 -7.25
N GLU A 648 10.01 32.64 -6.57
CA GLU A 648 8.88 33.20 -5.84
C GLU A 648 7.65 33.45 -6.74
N GLY A 649 7.87 34.00 -7.95
CA GLY A 649 6.82 34.21 -8.92
C GLY A 649 6.12 32.91 -9.36
N ILE A 650 6.89 31.85 -9.64
CA ILE A 650 6.38 30.53 -10.03
C ILE A 650 5.62 29.89 -8.87
N LEU A 651 6.14 29.94 -7.64
CA LEU A 651 5.47 29.40 -6.46
C LEU A 651 4.13 30.11 -6.19
N SER A 652 4.11 31.45 -6.29
CA SER A 652 2.87 32.22 -6.16
C SER A 652 1.84 31.86 -7.22
N TYR A 653 2.30 31.55 -8.43
CA TYR A 653 1.43 31.06 -9.50
C TYR A 653 0.84 29.69 -9.18
N ILE A 654 1.66 28.74 -8.73
CA ILE A 654 1.23 27.39 -8.33
C ILE A 654 0.17 27.46 -7.23
N ASP A 655 0.39 28.30 -6.21
CA ASP A 655 -0.55 28.41 -5.08
C ASP A 655 -1.94 28.92 -5.51
N LYS A 656 -1.99 29.80 -6.52
CA LYS A 656 -3.23 30.35 -7.08
C LYS A 656 -3.94 29.46 -8.08
N ASN A 657 -3.17 28.72 -8.89
CA ASN A 657 -3.69 28.00 -10.06
C ASN A 657 -3.68 26.47 -9.90
N ASP A 658 -3.12 25.95 -8.79
CA ASP A 658 -2.93 24.50 -8.53
C ASP A 658 -2.16 23.77 -9.64
N THR A 659 -1.41 24.51 -10.48
CA THR A 659 -0.59 23.99 -11.58
C THR A 659 0.64 24.87 -11.80
N ILE A 660 1.71 24.29 -12.32
CA ILE A 660 2.90 25.02 -12.79
C ILE A 660 2.80 25.39 -14.28
N GLU A 661 1.89 24.76 -15.02
CA GLU A 661 1.69 25.01 -16.44
C GLU A 661 1.22 26.46 -16.68
N GLY A 662 1.95 27.18 -17.53
CA GLY A 662 1.68 28.59 -17.80
C GLY A 662 2.28 29.58 -16.78
N ALA A 663 3.08 29.11 -15.81
CA ALA A 663 3.74 29.99 -14.86
C ALA A 663 4.70 30.96 -15.58
N PRO A 664 4.61 32.27 -15.29
CA PRO A 664 5.45 33.27 -15.95
C PRO A 664 6.95 32.99 -15.72
N GLY A 665 7.73 33.05 -16.81
CA GLY A 665 9.18 32.83 -16.75
C GLY A 665 9.63 31.37 -16.75
N LEU A 666 8.73 30.41 -16.59
CA LEU A 666 9.06 28.97 -16.68
C LEU A 666 9.32 28.55 -18.13
N LYS A 667 10.45 27.93 -18.38
CA LYS A 667 10.84 27.42 -19.70
C LYS A 667 10.06 26.13 -20.01
N GLU A 668 9.53 26.01 -21.21
CA GLU A 668 8.72 24.85 -21.64
C GLU A 668 9.48 23.52 -21.50
N GLN A 669 10.79 23.50 -21.81
CA GLN A 669 11.63 22.32 -21.68
C GLN A 669 11.77 21.80 -20.25
N HIS A 670 11.48 22.60 -19.23
CA HIS A 670 11.55 22.21 -17.82
C HIS A 670 10.22 21.68 -17.28
N LEU A 671 9.12 21.80 -18.02
CA LEU A 671 7.79 21.34 -17.57
C LEU A 671 7.78 19.85 -17.24
N ALA A 672 8.50 19.02 -18.00
CA ALA A 672 8.54 17.57 -17.79
C ALA A 672 9.10 17.16 -16.42
N VAL A 673 9.94 18.01 -15.79
CA VAL A 673 10.47 17.77 -14.43
C VAL A 673 9.37 17.82 -13.39
N PHE A 674 8.33 18.59 -13.63
CA PHE A 674 7.20 18.84 -12.73
C PHE A 674 5.95 18.05 -13.12
N ASP A 675 6.02 17.16 -14.10
CA ASP A 675 4.89 16.30 -14.46
C ASP A 675 4.56 15.36 -13.27
N CYS A 676 3.28 15.27 -12.97
CA CYS A 676 2.74 14.47 -11.88
C CYS A 676 1.92 13.28 -12.42
N ALA A 677 1.51 12.38 -11.52
CA ALA A 677 0.74 11.19 -11.88
C ALA A 677 -0.64 11.53 -12.48
N PHE A 678 -1.28 12.59 -11.98
CA PHE A 678 -2.56 13.07 -12.48
C PHE A 678 -2.44 14.47 -13.08
N LYS A 679 -3.34 14.77 -14.00
CA LYS A 679 -3.50 16.12 -14.56
C LYS A 679 -3.94 17.08 -13.45
N PRO A 680 -3.30 18.24 -13.29
CA PRO A 680 -3.79 19.27 -12.39
C PRO A 680 -5.13 19.83 -12.90
N ARG A 681 -5.92 20.42 -11.99
CA ARG A 681 -7.26 20.96 -12.32
C ARG A 681 -7.28 21.92 -13.51
N LEU A 682 -6.29 22.79 -13.61
CA LEU A 682 -6.16 23.81 -14.66
C LEU A 682 -5.03 23.49 -15.67
N GLY A 683 -4.49 22.25 -15.66
CA GLY A 683 -3.45 21.82 -16.57
C GLY A 683 -3.86 20.66 -17.47
N VAL A 684 -2.97 20.28 -18.37
CA VAL A 684 -3.21 19.19 -19.34
C VAL A 684 -2.16 18.09 -19.26
N ARG A 685 -1.04 18.34 -18.59
CA ARG A 685 0.10 17.42 -18.52
C ARG A 685 -0.07 16.39 -17.40
N SER A 686 0.37 15.18 -17.66
CA SER A 686 0.55 14.12 -16.66
C SER A 686 1.57 13.11 -17.16
N ILE A 687 2.12 12.34 -16.27
CA ILE A 687 3.02 11.23 -16.60
C ILE A 687 2.21 10.14 -17.31
N ARG A 688 2.73 9.65 -18.44
CA ARG A 688 2.10 8.56 -19.20
C ARG A 688 2.24 7.23 -18.45
N TRP A 689 1.30 6.31 -18.68
CA TRP A 689 1.30 5.02 -17.98
C TRP A 689 2.56 4.17 -18.27
N GLU A 690 3.12 4.29 -19.48
CA GLU A 690 4.37 3.60 -19.86
C GLU A 690 5.56 4.02 -18.97
N ALA A 691 5.60 5.29 -18.58
CA ALA A 691 6.66 5.78 -17.69
C ALA A 691 6.60 5.14 -16.30
N HIS A 692 5.39 4.91 -15.77
CA HIS A 692 5.20 4.18 -14.51
C HIS A 692 5.73 2.75 -14.61
N VAL A 693 5.39 2.04 -15.70
CA VAL A 693 5.81 0.66 -15.95
C VAL A 693 7.33 0.58 -16.16
N ASN A 694 7.90 1.48 -16.96
CA ASN A 694 9.35 1.54 -17.23
C ASN A 694 10.17 1.88 -15.97
N MET A 695 9.68 2.76 -15.09
CA MET A 695 10.34 3.04 -13.82
C MET A 695 10.37 1.81 -12.90
N MET A 696 9.26 1.07 -12.83
CA MET A 696 9.22 -0.21 -12.12
C MET A 696 10.22 -1.21 -12.71
N ALA A 697 10.29 -1.30 -14.05
CA ALA A 697 11.21 -2.21 -14.74
C ALA A 697 12.69 -1.88 -14.47
N ALA A 698 13.03 -0.61 -14.30
CA ALA A 698 14.37 -0.18 -13.93
C ALA A 698 14.77 -0.64 -12.51
N ALA A 699 13.84 -0.68 -11.58
CA ALA A 699 14.07 -1.07 -10.19
C ALA A 699 13.92 -2.59 -9.93
N GLN A 700 13.00 -3.28 -10.63
CA GLN A 700 12.60 -4.66 -10.32
C GLN A 700 13.75 -5.66 -10.28
N PRO A 701 14.78 -5.62 -11.15
CA PRO A 701 15.91 -6.54 -11.10
C PRO A 701 16.76 -6.42 -9.82
N PHE A 702 16.55 -5.39 -9.00
CA PHE A 702 17.29 -5.09 -7.78
C PHE A 702 16.40 -5.14 -6.53
N ILE A 703 15.26 -5.83 -6.56
CA ILE A 703 14.38 -6.04 -5.42
C ILE A 703 14.09 -7.54 -5.26
N SER A 704 14.43 -8.10 -4.10
CA SER A 704 14.19 -9.53 -3.83
C SER A 704 12.70 -9.87 -3.69
N GLY A 705 11.93 -9.05 -3.01
CA GLY A 705 10.47 -9.10 -3.05
C GLY A 705 9.92 -8.52 -4.34
N ALA A 706 9.02 -7.56 -4.25
CA ALA A 706 8.44 -6.86 -5.39
C ALA A 706 8.23 -5.37 -5.09
N ILE A 707 7.49 -4.68 -5.93
CA ILE A 707 7.30 -3.25 -5.90
C ILE A 707 5.82 -2.94 -5.76
N SER A 708 5.45 -2.23 -4.69
CA SER A 708 4.13 -1.62 -4.57
C SER A 708 4.12 -0.30 -5.32
N LYS A 709 3.48 -0.30 -6.47
CA LYS A 709 3.26 0.90 -7.26
C LYS A 709 1.93 0.82 -7.99
N THR A 710 1.23 1.95 -8.00
CA THR A 710 0.03 2.12 -8.81
C THR A 710 0.39 2.74 -10.15
N VAL A 711 0.00 2.12 -11.25
CA VAL A 711 0.02 2.76 -12.56
C VAL A 711 -1.22 3.64 -12.66
N ASN A 712 -1.00 4.94 -12.47
CA ASN A 712 -2.08 5.91 -12.57
C ASN A 712 -2.37 6.20 -14.04
N MET A 713 -3.64 6.15 -14.41
CA MET A 713 -4.10 6.37 -15.77
C MET A 713 -5.18 7.45 -15.82
N PRO A 714 -5.18 8.32 -16.81
CA PRO A 714 -6.17 9.36 -16.94
C PRO A 714 -7.57 8.79 -17.23
N ARG A 715 -8.60 9.61 -17.04
CA ARG A 715 -10.01 9.22 -17.15
C ARG A 715 -10.39 8.65 -18.51
N GLU A 716 -9.78 9.17 -19.56
CA GLU A 716 -9.99 8.79 -20.98
C GLU A 716 -9.37 7.45 -21.37
N THR A 717 -8.57 6.83 -20.48
CA THR A 717 -7.96 5.52 -20.72
C THR A 717 -9.00 4.44 -21.01
N THR A 718 -8.71 3.60 -21.99
CA THR A 718 -9.57 2.51 -22.43
C THR A 718 -9.20 1.18 -21.77
N PRO A 719 -10.08 0.18 -21.76
CA PRO A 719 -9.72 -1.19 -21.35
C PRO A 719 -8.58 -1.78 -22.18
N ALA A 720 -8.42 -1.39 -23.43
CA ALA A 720 -7.32 -1.85 -24.30
C ALA A 720 -5.96 -1.33 -23.81
N ASP A 721 -5.90 -0.07 -23.33
CA ASP A 721 -4.67 0.49 -22.75
C ASP A 721 -4.27 -0.27 -21.49
N ILE A 722 -5.25 -0.66 -20.66
CA ILE A 722 -5.02 -1.47 -19.46
C ILE A 722 -4.48 -2.86 -19.82
N ALA A 723 -5.08 -3.51 -20.83
CA ALA A 723 -4.56 -4.78 -21.34
C ALA A 723 -3.12 -4.61 -21.88
N GLY A 724 -2.85 -3.51 -22.58
CA GLY A 724 -1.50 -3.15 -23.05
C GLY A 724 -0.50 -3.02 -21.89
N ALA A 725 -0.89 -2.35 -20.82
CA ALA A 725 -0.03 -2.20 -19.64
C ALA A 725 0.25 -3.54 -18.94
N TYR A 726 -0.72 -4.45 -18.87
CA TYR A 726 -0.51 -5.80 -18.33
C TYR A 726 0.45 -6.62 -19.21
N ILE A 727 0.32 -6.54 -20.52
CA ILE A 727 1.21 -7.25 -21.46
C ILE A 727 2.63 -6.67 -21.38
N GLU A 728 2.77 -5.34 -21.36
CA GLU A 728 4.06 -4.68 -21.28
C GLU A 728 4.77 -4.97 -19.94
N GLY A 729 4.04 -4.95 -18.82
CA GLY A 729 4.59 -5.32 -17.51
C GLY A 729 5.15 -6.75 -17.49
N TRP A 730 4.49 -7.70 -18.15
CA TRP A 730 5.01 -9.05 -18.34
C TRP A 730 6.29 -9.09 -19.18
N ARG A 731 6.30 -8.42 -20.33
CA ARG A 731 7.46 -8.36 -21.23
C ARG A 731 8.70 -7.76 -20.57
N LEU A 732 8.49 -6.74 -19.73
CA LEU A 732 9.54 -6.06 -18.98
C LEU A 732 9.99 -6.83 -17.71
N GLY A 733 9.36 -7.98 -17.41
CA GLY A 733 9.75 -8.83 -16.29
C GLY A 733 9.36 -8.28 -14.93
N LEU A 734 8.26 -7.54 -14.83
CA LEU A 734 7.69 -7.13 -13.54
C LEU A 734 7.14 -8.34 -12.78
N LYS A 735 7.05 -8.23 -11.46
CA LYS A 735 6.45 -9.27 -10.61
C LYS A 735 4.96 -9.02 -10.36
N ALA A 736 4.53 -7.77 -10.32
CA ALA A 736 3.13 -7.39 -10.14
C ALA A 736 2.83 -6.05 -10.81
N LEU A 737 1.56 -5.82 -11.12
CA LEU A 737 1.07 -4.55 -11.63
C LEU A 737 -0.34 -4.29 -11.10
N ALA A 738 -0.54 -3.11 -10.49
CA ALA A 738 -1.83 -2.59 -10.09
C ALA A 738 -2.12 -1.29 -10.87
N ILE A 739 -3.35 -1.13 -11.33
CA ILE A 739 -3.77 0.01 -12.14
C ILE A 739 -4.84 0.79 -11.39
N TYR A 740 -4.77 2.10 -11.48
CA TYR A 740 -5.81 2.99 -11.04
C TYR A 740 -6.13 4.00 -12.13
N ARG A 741 -7.35 3.95 -12.66
CA ARG A 741 -7.87 4.94 -13.61
C ARG A 741 -8.63 6.02 -12.85
N ASP A 742 -8.37 7.29 -13.17
CA ASP A 742 -9.14 8.40 -12.61
C ASP A 742 -10.64 8.21 -12.89
N GLY A 743 -11.47 8.35 -11.85
CA GLY A 743 -12.91 8.14 -11.93
C GLY A 743 -13.36 6.67 -11.98
N SER A 744 -12.48 5.69 -11.69
CA SER A 744 -12.88 4.28 -11.50
C SER A 744 -13.69 4.08 -10.22
N LYS A 745 -13.51 4.95 -9.22
CA LYS A 745 -14.32 5.01 -7.98
C LYS A 745 -14.88 6.41 -7.78
N GLU A 746 -16.08 6.50 -7.22
CA GLU A 746 -16.76 7.78 -6.96
C GLU A 746 -16.03 8.63 -5.89
N SER A 747 -15.35 8.01 -4.93
CA SER A 747 -14.58 8.69 -3.87
C SER A 747 -13.14 8.23 -3.85
N GLN A 748 -12.21 9.19 -3.71
CA GLN A 748 -10.75 8.98 -3.67
C GLN A 748 -10.15 9.58 -2.40
N PRO A 749 -9.17 8.92 -1.74
CA PRO A 749 -8.52 9.45 -0.53
C PRO A 749 -7.58 10.63 -0.79
N LEU A 750 -7.09 10.80 -2.03
CA LEU A 750 -6.28 11.93 -2.48
C LEU A 750 -6.92 12.50 -3.75
N ASN A 751 -7.14 13.80 -3.78
CA ASN A 751 -7.80 14.50 -4.87
C ASN A 751 -6.95 15.68 -5.37
N THR A 752 -7.11 16.01 -6.65
CA THR A 752 -6.58 17.25 -7.26
C THR A 752 -7.56 18.42 -7.18
N SER A 753 -8.75 18.22 -6.59
CA SER A 753 -9.81 19.21 -6.43
C SER A 753 -10.54 19.06 -5.10
N THR A 754 -11.19 20.12 -4.63
CA THR A 754 -12.03 20.08 -3.43
C THR A 754 -13.41 19.46 -3.72
N GLU A 755 -14.14 19.03 -2.68
CA GLU A 755 -15.53 18.54 -2.83
C GLU A 755 -16.49 19.61 -3.40
N ALA A 756 -16.25 20.88 -3.05
CA ALA A 756 -17.01 22.01 -3.60
C ALA A 756 -16.86 22.10 -5.13
N ASP A 757 -15.64 21.87 -5.65
CA ASP A 757 -15.37 21.85 -7.09
C ASP A 757 -16.06 20.67 -7.80
N LYS A 758 -16.13 19.51 -7.14
CA LYS A 758 -16.83 18.32 -7.66
C LYS A 758 -18.35 18.53 -7.71
N THR A 759 -18.90 19.19 -6.70
CA THR A 759 -20.34 19.51 -6.62
C THR A 759 -20.71 20.55 -7.69
N ALA A 760 -19.85 21.55 -7.92
CA ALA A 760 -20.03 22.53 -8.98
C ALA A 760 -19.95 21.91 -10.39
N ALA A 761 -19.07 20.94 -10.60
CA ALA A 761 -18.95 20.20 -11.87
C ALA A 761 -20.08 19.18 -12.10
N LYS A 762 -20.72 18.67 -11.05
CA LYS A 762 -21.85 17.74 -11.10
C LYS A 762 -23.21 18.47 -11.14
N ALA A 763 -23.25 19.76 -10.94
CA ALA A 763 -24.49 20.56 -11.02
C ALA A 763 -24.94 20.68 -12.48
N THR A 764 -25.44 19.60 -13.05
CA THR A 764 -26.43 19.65 -14.10
C THR A 764 -27.63 20.42 -13.51
N PRO A 765 -28.12 21.49 -14.10
CA PRO A 765 -29.27 22.19 -13.56
C PRO A 765 -30.42 21.18 -13.40
N ALA A 766 -30.95 21.08 -12.17
CA ALA A 766 -32.06 20.20 -11.89
C ALA A 766 -33.15 20.46 -12.95
N PRO A 767 -33.73 19.41 -13.56
CA PRO A 767 -34.74 19.60 -14.59
C PRO A 767 -35.83 20.51 -14.02
N ARG A 768 -35.98 21.68 -14.62
CA ARG A 768 -36.98 22.65 -14.17
C ARG A 768 -38.24 22.41 -14.95
N ARG A 769 -39.37 22.24 -14.23
CA ARG A 769 -40.68 22.06 -14.83
C ARG A 769 -41.05 23.32 -15.60
N GLU A 770 -41.25 23.19 -16.88
CA GLU A 770 -41.81 24.23 -17.77
C GLU A 770 -43.34 24.02 -17.87
N ARG A 771 -44.12 24.86 -17.18
CA ARG A 771 -45.59 24.75 -17.23
C ARG A 771 -46.11 25.46 -18.48
N LEU A 772 -47.14 24.87 -19.11
CA LEU A 772 -47.84 25.53 -20.18
C LEU A 772 -48.62 26.76 -19.67
N PRO A 773 -48.81 27.80 -20.51
CA PRO A 773 -49.67 28.91 -20.16
C PRO A 773 -51.13 28.44 -20.02
N ASP A 774 -51.93 29.17 -19.23
CA ASP A 774 -53.31 28.80 -18.97
C ASP A 774 -54.14 28.75 -20.25
N THR A 775 -53.90 29.63 -21.22
CA THR A 775 -54.47 29.59 -22.56
C THR A 775 -53.42 29.08 -23.54
N ARG A 776 -53.70 27.96 -24.22
CA ARG A 776 -52.75 27.30 -25.13
C ARG A 776 -53.45 26.62 -26.29
N ARG A 777 -52.73 26.39 -27.36
CA ARG A 777 -53.21 25.58 -28.49
C ARG A 777 -53.20 24.09 -28.10
N SER A 778 -54.17 23.35 -28.60
CA SER A 778 -54.23 21.92 -28.47
C SER A 778 -54.67 21.22 -29.74
N VAL A 779 -54.27 19.97 -29.90
CA VAL A 779 -54.73 19.07 -30.97
C VAL A 779 -55.49 17.94 -30.29
N THR A 780 -56.75 17.73 -30.74
CA THR A 780 -57.59 16.68 -30.25
C THR A 780 -57.84 15.63 -31.33
N HIS A 781 -57.59 14.36 -31.01
CA HIS A 781 -57.82 13.23 -31.90
C HIS A 781 -58.83 12.25 -31.27
N LYS A 782 -59.88 11.89 -32.03
CA LYS A 782 -60.84 10.85 -31.62
C LYS A 782 -60.29 9.47 -31.98
N PHE A 783 -60.34 8.53 -31.06
CA PHE A 783 -59.96 7.17 -31.32
C PHE A 783 -61.05 6.16 -30.88
N ASN A 784 -60.98 4.97 -31.49
CA ASN A 784 -61.81 3.81 -31.08
C ASN A 784 -60.94 2.56 -31.17
N VAL A 785 -60.67 1.93 -30.02
CA VAL A 785 -59.85 0.72 -29.92
C VAL A 785 -60.66 -0.35 -29.17
N GLY A 786 -60.94 -1.47 -29.82
CA GLY A 786 -61.65 -2.59 -29.16
C GLY A 786 -63.03 -2.24 -28.63
N GLY A 787 -63.74 -1.29 -29.26
CA GLY A 787 -65.06 -0.82 -28.81
C GLY A 787 -65.02 0.26 -27.73
N HIS A 788 -63.86 0.70 -27.31
CA HIS A 788 -63.65 1.84 -26.40
C HIS A 788 -63.35 3.10 -27.18
N GLU A 789 -64.30 4.05 -27.15
CA GLU A 789 -64.14 5.36 -27.75
C GLU A 789 -63.59 6.36 -26.76
N GLY A 790 -62.74 7.27 -27.25
CA GLY A 790 -62.20 8.36 -26.46
C GLY A 790 -61.55 9.44 -27.32
N TYR A 791 -61.03 10.46 -26.64
CA TYR A 791 -60.29 11.58 -27.23
C TYR A 791 -58.94 11.71 -26.55
N ILE A 792 -57.90 11.88 -27.39
CA ILE A 792 -56.54 12.30 -26.97
C ILE A 792 -56.42 13.76 -27.26
N THR A 793 -56.20 14.60 -26.25
CA THR A 793 -55.91 16.02 -26.39
C THR A 793 -54.51 16.33 -25.97
N VAL A 794 -53.71 16.86 -26.88
CA VAL A 794 -52.32 17.27 -26.65
C VAL A 794 -52.23 18.79 -26.62
N GLY A 795 -51.86 19.32 -25.45
CA GLY A 795 -51.60 20.77 -25.31
C GLY A 795 -50.17 21.10 -25.76
N LEU A 796 -50.03 22.19 -26.48
CA LEU A 796 -48.80 22.61 -27.13
C LEU A 796 -48.27 23.90 -26.50
N TYR A 797 -46.96 23.99 -26.34
CA TYR A 797 -46.27 25.27 -26.11
C TYR A 797 -46.35 26.17 -27.36
N ASP A 798 -46.03 27.45 -27.19
CA ASP A 798 -46.08 28.43 -28.27
C ASP A 798 -45.14 28.08 -29.45
N ASP A 799 -44.09 27.33 -29.19
CA ASP A 799 -43.12 26.81 -30.16
C ASP A 799 -43.56 25.51 -30.85
N GLY A 800 -44.75 24.99 -30.51
CA GLY A 800 -45.32 23.79 -31.08
C GLY A 800 -44.90 22.45 -30.45
N ARG A 801 -44.04 22.46 -29.45
CA ARG A 801 -43.69 21.23 -28.67
C ARG A 801 -44.90 20.77 -27.86
N PRO A 802 -45.15 19.46 -27.72
CA PRO A 802 -46.12 18.91 -26.80
C PRO A 802 -45.68 19.12 -25.33
N GLY A 803 -46.60 19.55 -24.46
CA GLY A 803 -46.30 19.79 -23.04
C GLY A 803 -47.27 19.13 -22.09
N GLU A 804 -48.44 18.66 -22.62
CA GLU A 804 -49.38 17.89 -21.82
C GLU A 804 -50.23 16.95 -22.68
N LEU A 805 -50.77 15.93 -22.04
CA LEU A 805 -51.62 14.91 -22.65
C LEU A 805 -52.84 14.65 -21.78
N PHE A 806 -54.05 14.73 -22.33
CA PHE A 806 -55.28 14.29 -21.70
C PHE A 806 -55.91 13.19 -22.57
N ILE A 807 -56.41 12.17 -21.93
CA ILE A 807 -57.11 11.05 -22.57
C ILE A 807 -58.48 10.95 -21.93
N THR A 808 -59.51 11.41 -22.62
CA THR A 808 -60.90 11.37 -22.12
C THR A 808 -61.61 10.18 -22.73
N MET A 809 -62.10 9.31 -21.89
CA MET A 809 -62.86 8.11 -22.28
C MET A 809 -64.37 8.44 -22.34
N ALA A 810 -65.11 7.80 -23.26
CA ALA A 810 -66.53 8.05 -23.45
C ALA A 810 -67.42 7.60 -22.24
N LYS A 811 -66.87 6.74 -21.38
CA LYS A 811 -67.55 6.36 -20.09
C LYS A 811 -66.75 6.94 -18.91
N GLU A 812 -67.21 8.04 -18.38
CA GLU A 812 -66.66 8.61 -17.14
C GLU A 812 -66.80 7.65 -15.96
N GLY A 813 -65.79 7.63 -15.02
CA GLY A 813 -65.82 6.83 -13.82
C GLY A 813 -65.47 5.33 -14.00
N SER A 814 -64.98 4.94 -15.19
CA SER A 814 -64.52 3.57 -15.41
C SER A 814 -63.05 3.40 -14.93
N THR A 815 -62.66 2.17 -14.57
CA THR A 815 -61.27 1.83 -14.23
C THR A 815 -60.31 2.19 -15.38
N ILE A 816 -60.73 2.00 -16.63
CA ILE A 816 -59.98 2.39 -17.83
C ILE A 816 -59.78 3.88 -17.87
N GLY A 817 -60.83 4.68 -17.60
CA GLY A 817 -60.75 6.15 -17.54
C GLY A 817 -59.72 6.62 -16.52
N GLY A 818 -59.75 6.08 -15.29
CA GLY A 818 -58.78 6.40 -14.24
C GLY A 818 -57.34 6.02 -14.57
N LEU A 819 -57.11 4.89 -15.25
CA LEU A 819 -55.80 4.49 -15.75
C LEU A 819 -55.34 5.47 -16.86
N MET A 820 -56.18 5.90 -17.75
CA MET A 820 -55.83 6.86 -18.83
C MET A 820 -55.53 8.25 -18.27
N ASP A 821 -56.24 8.69 -17.21
CA ASP A 821 -55.92 9.93 -16.50
C ASP A 821 -54.56 9.88 -15.81
N ALA A 822 -54.23 8.78 -15.13
CA ALA A 822 -52.94 8.58 -14.50
C ALA A 822 -51.80 8.55 -15.55
N PHE A 823 -52.00 7.86 -16.68
CA PHE A 823 -51.07 7.79 -17.79
C PHE A 823 -50.88 9.17 -18.41
N GLY A 824 -51.98 9.89 -18.74
CA GLY A 824 -51.89 11.25 -19.30
C GLY A 824 -51.21 12.24 -18.37
N THR A 825 -51.40 12.12 -17.04
CA THR A 825 -50.70 12.92 -16.05
C THR A 825 -49.20 12.62 -16.04
N SER A 826 -48.81 11.36 -16.09
CA SER A 826 -47.40 10.94 -16.10
C SER A 826 -46.68 11.42 -17.34
N VAL A 827 -47.31 11.29 -18.51
CA VAL A 827 -46.78 11.79 -19.78
C VAL A 827 -46.65 13.33 -19.75
N SER A 828 -47.65 14.03 -19.26
CA SER A 828 -47.62 15.49 -19.13
C SER A 828 -46.47 15.96 -18.24
N MET A 829 -46.26 15.29 -17.11
CA MET A 829 -45.14 15.60 -16.23
C MET A 829 -43.78 15.36 -16.92
N SER A 830 -43.62 14.22 -17.62
CA SER A 830 -42.42 13.93 -18.37
C SER A 830 -42.10 15.00 -19.43
N LEU A 831 -43.10 15.35 -20.23
CA LEU A 831 -42.95 16.41 -21.27
C LEU A 831 -42.56 17.77 -20.66
N GLN A 832 -43.20 18.17 -19.54
CA GLN A 832 -42.90 19.41 -18.82
C GLN A 832 -41.52 19.43 -18.14
N TYR A 833 -40.90 18.29 -17.92
CA TYR A 833 -39.51 18.18 -17.47
C TYR A 833 -38.50 17.93 -18.59
N GLY A 834 -38.92 18.03 -19.86
CA GLY A 834 -38.08 17.89 -21.04
C GLY A 834 -37.69 16.44 -21.36
N VAL A 835 -38.44 15.46 -20.85
CA VAL A 835 -38.26 14.06 -21.24
C VAL A 835 -39.06 13.82 -22.51
N PRO A 836 -38.42 13.35 -23.63
CA PRO A 836 -39.12 13.16 -24.89
C PRO A 836 -40.18 12.01 -24.84
#